data_5e2932b39282486abd7634585d0beeff
#
_entry.id   5e2932b39282486abd7634585d0beeff
#
_cell.length_a   1.000
_cell.length_b   1.000
_cell.length_c   1.000
_cell.angle_alpha   90.00
_cell.angle_beta   90.00
_cell.angle_gamma   90.00
#
_symmetry.space_group_name_H-M   'P 1'
#
loop_
_entity.id
_entity.type
_entity.pdbx_description
1 polymer ?
#
loop_
_entity_poly.entity_id
_entity_poly.type
_entity_poly.pdbx_seq_one_letter_code
_entity_poly.pdbx_strand_id
1 'polypeptide(L)'
;MSTRGEPDRPAAPGITNSIPGHVEGQLVQAGVVHGGITFNYHEVREPHLGRRPDQVPRPPRGFVNRHRVLAELDGLLGYGDADGCRIGVFSGLPGIGKTAAACQWAHNNQRRFPGGQIFIDFAGLRSGAGGDVSEALAVCLRALGVRDQYLPASLADRAALYRDLSAGQRMLVVLDDVTRPAQVTTLLPQGVGSAVLATSTWRLGELVLDGAALLQLDVLDADSALELLSALCGRQRVMDEPEAAARLVELCGGLPVALRICGARLLIHRRLTIGSLAAELSDEQSRLSRLAVSSAHEERTVSAALELAYRDLPDAAARMYRVLGRLPGLSFDTAVAAVAAGLRSAAEAQEALDVLEAASLLSVADDRRYVLHGLVRLHARDTARALDDPPGAERETVRAVTGHYLALTGSADRAVRADRLRIAEPPLLSGSGEVSGPAAPGPFAGASDPGSDAISWLEAERANILAVLRAASGFGLHRPVWQLAEGFTVLFLHHRHLADWRESLELGAEAARLDGAAAAEARLRSLLSRPLLDLRQDVRAKAELDRAEQLAVESGHTVLQASVQEFLGRYWDRHDPARAVDAYRASLALNIEAEEPRGEALARYFLGCAQSAAGDHATALTALGRARETFLALGDERMAARSLADTGRTLARSGDLAEAAAALSRAADDLHRVGASHYEAGALEDLADLLDDPVEIRDCLRRALTVYEEGGSPRAAEVLARLTEG
;
A
#
# COMPACT_ATOMS: atom_id res chain seq x y z
N MET A 1 -23.01 85.30 -40.30
CA MET A 1 -24.03 85.47 -41.28
C MET A 1 -24.93 84.25 -41.25
N SER A 2 -26.13 84.53 -40.88
CA SER A 2 -27.39 83.89 -41.08
C SER A 2 -27.51 82.36 -40.74
N THR A 3 -27.95 82.14 -39.54
CA THR A 3 -28.56 80.91 -39.06
C THR A 3 -30.05 80.93 -39.38
N ARG A 4 -30.55 79.95 -40.15
CA ARG A 4 -31.99 79.70 -40.27
C ARG A 4 -32.39 78.68 -39.24
N GLY A 5 -33.32 79.08 -38.33
CA GLY A 5 -33.97 78.20 -37.38
C GLY A 5 -34.94 77.25 -38.09
N GLU A 6 -34.97 76.02 -37.64
CA GLU A 6 -36.04 75.05 -37.92
C GLU A 6 -37.25 75.35 -37.04
N PRO A 7 -38.44 75.17 -37.57
CA PRO A 7 -39.68 75.43 -36.79
C PRO A 7 -40.00 74.31 -35.81
N ASP A 8 -40.44 74.75 -34.64
CA ASP A 8 -40.97 73.97 -33.53
C ASP A 8 -42.13 73.06 -34.00
N ARG A 9 -41.95 71.72 -33.84
CA ARG A 9 -43.03 70.76 -34.00
C ARG A 9 -43.85 70.73 -32.74
N PRO A 10 -45.17 70.83 -32.78
CA PRO A 10 -46.02 70.73 -31.62
C PRO A 10 -45.95 69.33 -31.03
N ALA A 11 -45.79 69.22 -29.69
CA ALA A 11 -45.84 68.00 -28.91
C ALA A 11 -47.18 67.26 -29.16
N ALA A 12 -47.12 66.01 -29.57
CA ALA A 12 -48.30 65.18 -29.70
C ALA A 12 -49.00 65.02 -28.33
N PRO A 13 -50.29 65.02 -28.26
CA PRO A 13 -51.01 64.87 -27.00
C PRO A 13 -50.68 63.49 -26.40
N GLY A 14 -50.24 63.48 -25.13
CA GLY A 14 -49.93 62.28 -24.40
C GLY A 14 -51.19 61.38 -24.25
N ILE A 15 -51.11 60.18 -24.83
CA ILE A 15 -52.16 59.18 -24.70
C ILE A 15 -51.98 58.54 -23.34
N THR A 16 -52.89 58.77 -22.41
CA THR A 16 -52.92 58.09 -21.11
C THR A 16 -53.93 56.97 -21.17
N ASN A 17 -53.46 55.73 -21.20
CA ASN A 17 -54.33 54.54 -21.11
C ASN A 17 -54.44 54.13 -19.65
N SER A 18 -55.62 54.10 -19.08
CA SER A 18 -55.89 53.61 -17.71
C SER A 18 -56.93 52.50 -17.77
N ILE A 19 -56.72 51.43 -17.04
CA ILE A 19 -57.67 50.31 -16.91
C ILE A 19 -58.21 50.32 -15.49
N PRO A 20 -59.46 50.64 -15.26
CA PRO A 20 -60.08 50.56 -13.95
C PRO A 20 -60.57 49.11 -13.73
N GLY A 21 -59.78 48.26 -13.07
CA GLY A 21 -60.20 46.90 -12.77
C GLY A 21 -59.09 45.86 -12.85
N HIS A 22 -59.40 44.65 -12.43
CA HIS A 22 -58.51 43.49 -12.52
C HIS A 22 -58.58 42.93 -13.96
N VAL A 23 -57.41 42.70 -14.59
CA VAL A 23 -57.36 42.11 -15.93
C VAL A 23 -56.86 40.67 -15.80
N GLU A 24 -57.74 39.72 -16.13
CA GLU A 24 -57.31 38.32 -16.30
C GLU A 24 -56.90 38.11 -17.76
N GLY A 25 -55.59 37.91 -18.03
CA GLY A 25 -55.05 37.64 -19.35
C GLY A 25 -53.95 38.60 -19.78
N GLN A 26 -53.60 38.56 -21.12
CA GLN A 26 -52.54 39.38 -21.66
C GLN A 26 -53.00 40.81 -21.95
N LEU A 27 -52.27 41.80 -21.48
CA LEU A 27 -52.49 43.22 -21.70
C LEU A 27 -51.42 43.79 -22.64
N VAL A 28 -51.86 44.48 -23.70
CA VAL A 28 -50.94 45.26 -24.57
C VAL A 28 -51.27 46.72 -24.40
N GLN A 29 -50.30 47.53 -23.99
CA GLN A 29 -50.37 48.95 -23.87
C GLN A 29 -49.46 49.63 -24.89
N ALA A 30 -49.99 50.30 -25.86
CA ALA A 30 -49.24 50.95 -26.95
C ALA A 30 -49.81 52.31 -27.30
N GLY A 31 -48.95 53.30 -27.59
CA GLY A 31 -49.36 54.65 -27.98
C GLY A 31 -49.92 54.70 -29.42
N VAL A 32 -49.43 53.87 -30.32
CA VAL A 32 -49.92 53.73 -31.71
C VAL A 32 -49.76 52.29 -32.15
N VAL A 33 -50.79 51.70 -32.75
CA VAL A 33 -50.75 50.34 -33.36
C VAL A 33 -51.04 50.46 -34.85
N HIS A 34 -50.07 50.18 -35.68
CA HIS A 34 -50.25 50.06 -37.14
C HIS A 34 -50.50 48.63 -37.52
N GLY A 35 -51.76 48.26 -37.76
CA GLY A 35 -52.20 46.92 -38.07
C GLY A 35 -53.00 46.28 -36.93
N GLY A 36 -53.49 45.06 -37.13
CA GLY A 36 -54.29 44.36 -36.15
C GLY A 36 -53.38 43.66 -35.10
N ILE A 37 -53.83 43.61 -33.84
CA ILE A 37 -53.24 42.77 -32.80
C ILE A 37 -53.98 41.45 -32.79
N THR A 38 -53.31 40.36 -33.11
CA THR A 38 -53.91 39.03 -33.08
C THR A 38 -53.39 38.31 -31.85
N PHE A 39 -54.23 38.02 -30.88
CA PHE A 39 -53.90 37.15 -29.76
C PHE A 39 -54.13 35.70 -30.15
N ASN A 40 -53.05 34.96 -30.35
CA ASN A 40 -53.13 33.52 -30.47
C ASN A 40 -53.24 32.89 -29.09
N TYR A 41 -54.48 32.56 -28.68
CA TYR A 41 -54.67 31.71 -27.52
C TYR A 41 -54.26 30.29 -27.90
N HIS A 42 -53.04 29.90 -27.59
CA HIS A 42 -52.77 28.49 -27.42
C HIS A 42 -53.34 28.13 -26.03
N GLU A 43 -54.42 27.33 -26.01
CA GLU A 43 -54.77 26.61 -24.81
C GLU A 43 -53.47 25.93 -24.30
N VAL A 44 -52.94 26.48 -23.23
CA VAL A 44 -51.92 25.73 -22.43
C VAL A 44 -52.73 24.57 -21.87
N ARG A 45 -52.81 23.47 -22.64
CA ARG A 45 -53.20 22.19 -22.06
C ARG A 45 -52.25 22.02 -20.90
N GLU A 46 -52.79 21.90 -19.68
CA GLU A 46 -52.02 21.55 -18.49
C GLU A 46 -51.00 20.51 -18.87
N PRO A 47 -49.72 20.72 -18.56
CA PRO A 47 -48.68 19.71 -18.80
C PRO A 47 -49.26 18.41 -18.28
N HIS A 48 -49.18 17.34 -19.05
CA HIS A 48 -49.62 16.02 -18.60
C HIS A 48 -48.77 15.65 -17.38
N LEU A 49 -49.18 16.09 -16.20
CA LEU A 49 -48.68 15.76 -14.84
C LEU A 49 -48.86 14.27 -14.54
N GLY A 50 -48.94 13.42 -15.55
CA GLY A 50 -49.29 12.01 -15.43
C GLY A 50 -48.17 11.00 -15.65
N ARG A 51 -46.99 11.38 -16.07
CA ARG A 51 -45.94 10.40 -16.29
C ARG A 51 -44.75 10.68 -15.36
N ARG A 52 -44.70 9.95 -14.29
CA ARG A 52 -43.61 9.91 -13.33
C ARG A 52 -42.31 9.47 -14.08
N PRO A 53 -41.21 10.24 -14.04
CA PRO A 53 -39.97 9.79 -14.65
C PRO A 53 -39.43 8.56 -13.93
N ASP A 54 -39.05 7.54 -14.71
CA ASP A 54 -38.40 6.31 -14.25
C ASP A 54 -37.24 6.02 -15.20
N GLN A 55 -36.15 6.77 -15.06
CA GLN A 55 -35.04 6.81 -16.03
C GLN A 55 -33.80 6.06 -15.58
N VAL A 56 -33.75 5.65 -14.29
CA VAL A 56 -32.57 4.96 -13.77
C VAL A 56 -32.42 3.60 -14.43
N PRO A 57 -31.26 3.29 -15.04
CA PRO A 57 -30.99 2.00 -15.64
C PRO A 57 -31.15 0.85 -14.63
N ARG A 58 -31.58 -0.30 -15.13
CA ARG A 58 -31.64 -1.50 -14.27
C ARG A 58 -30.23 -1.89 -13.82
N PRO A 59 -30.06 -2.31 -12.56
CA PRO A 59 -28.77 -2.79 -12.07
C PRO A 59 -28.30 -4.00 -12.88
N PRO A 60 -27.00 -4.18 -13.07
CA PRO A 60 -26.47 -5.30 -13.82
C PRO A 60 -26.75 -6.62 -13.10
N ARG A 61 -27.03 -7.68 -13.87
CA ARG A 61 -27.14 -9.04 -13.33
C ARG A 61 -25.86 -9.44 -12.61
N GLY A 62 -25.98 -10.16 -11.50
CA GLY A 62 -24.84 -10.56 -10.68
C GLY A 62 -24.23 -9.38 -9.91
N PHE A 63 -25.04 -8.47 -9.40
CA PHE A 63 -24.61 -7.50 -8.42
C PHE A 63 -24.38 -8.23 -7.09
N VAL A 64 -23.13 -8.28 -6.64
CA VAL A 64 -22.70 -8.98 -5.43
C VAL A 64 -22.04 -8.01 -4.48
N ASN A 65 -22.16 -8.27 -3.18
CA ASN A 65 -21.60 -7.48 -2.09
C ASN A 65 -21.93 -5.96 -2.22
N ARG A 66 -21.63 -5.16 -1.30
CA ARG A 66 -21.96 -3.73 -1.13
C ARG A 66 -23.12 -3.50 -0.16
N HIS A 67 -23.62 -4.57 0.51
CA HIS A 67 -24.70 -4.44 1.48
C HIS A 67 -24.37 -3.40 2.56
N ARG A 68 -23.10 -3.38 3.02
CA ARG A 68 -22.64 -2.41 4.02
C ARG A 68 -22.73 -0.97 3.50
N VAL A 69 -22.20 -0.71 2.31
CA VAL A 69 -22.19 0.65 1.74
C VAL A 69 -23.61 1.11 1.37
N LEU A 70 -24.44 0.20 0.85
CA LEU A 70 -25.84 0.50 0.55
C LEU A 70 -26.65 0.75 1.83
N ALA A 71 -26.41 0.00 2.91
CA ALA A 71 -27.04 0.21 4.21
C ALA A 71 -26.57 1.53 4.86
N GLU A 72 -25.30 1.89 4.71
CA GLU A 72 -24.77 3.18 5.13
C GLU A 72 -25.47 4.33 4.38
N LEU A 73 -25.60 4.20 3.05
CA LEU A 73 -26.35 5.16 2.24
C LEU A 73 -27.84 5.23 2.66
N ASP A 74 -28.46 4.09 2.99
CA ASP A 74 -29.83 4.07 3.53
C ASP A 74 -29.94 4.83 4.85
N GLY A 75 -28.94 4.73 5.73
CA GLY A 75 -28.88 5.50 6.98
C GLY A 75 -28.72 7.00 6.73
N LEU A 76 -27.87 7.38 5.78
CA LEU A 76 -27.54 8.77 5.46
C LEU A 76 -28.66 9.48 4.66
N LEU A 77 -29.28 8.77 3.71
CA LEU A 77 -30.42 9.25 2.92
C LEU A 77 -31.76 8.78 3.50
N GLY A 78 -31.75 8.16 4.68
CA GLY A 78 -32.85 7.50 5.32
C GLY A 78 -33.93 8.43 5.90
N TYR A 79 -34.92 7.83 6.58
CA TYR A 79 -36.07 8.51 7.20
C TYR A 79 -35.63 9.52 8.26
N GLY A 80 -35.95 10.77 8.04
CA GLY A 80 -35.87 11.88 8.99
C GLY A 80 -36.46 13.10 8.33
N ASP A 81 -37.21 13.91 9.12
CA ASP A 81 -37.77 15.19 8.69
C ASP A 81 -36.66 16.25 8.49
N ALA A 82 -35.69 15.97 7.65
CA ALA A 82 -34.69 16.96 7.29
C ALA A 82 -35.30 17.93 6.27
N ASP A 83 -35.31 19.20 6.62
CA ASP A 83 -35.62 20.29 5.72
C ASP A 83 -34.58 20.35 4.59
N GLY A 84 -34.85 19.71 3.45
CA GLY A 84 -34.00 19.83 2.26
C GLY A 84 -33.71 18.54 1.47
N CYS A 85 -32.97 18.71 0.40
CA CYS A 85 -32.49 17.63 -0.44
C CYS A 85 -31.20 17.03 0.15
N ARG A 86 -31.09 15.71 0.18
CA ARG A 86 -29.90 15.00 0.66
C ARG A 86 -29.00 14.59 -0.48
N ILE A 87 -27.69 14.63 -0.26
CA ILE A 87 -26.68 14.34 -1.27
C ILE A 87 -25.85 13.14 -0.82
N GLY A 88 -25.79 12.10 -1.66
CA GLY A 88 -24.86 10.98 -1.53
C GLY A 88 -23.91 10.95 -2.72
N VAL A 89 -22.63 10.68 -2.48
CA VAL A 89 -21.62 10.59 -3.54
C VAL A 89 -20.86 9.29 -3.41
N PHE A 90 -20.94 8.43 -4.43
CA PHE A 90 -20.05 7.28 -4.55
C PHE A 90 -18.78 7.68 -5.28
N SER A 91 -17.63 7.52 -4.63
CA SER A 91 -16.30 7.72 -5.21
C SER A 91 -15.51 6.41 -5.26
N GLY A 92 -14.46 6.36 -6.06
CA GLY A 92 -13.57 5.21 -6.16
C GLY A 92 -13.04 4.95 -7.57
N LEU A 93 -12.21 3.92 -7.71
CA LEU A 93 -11.54 3.53 -8.96
C LEU A 93 -12.50 3.44 -10.16
N PRO A 94 -12.03 3.78 -11.37
CA PRO A 94 -12.74 3.43 -12.59
C PRO A 94 -13.03 1.93 -12.65
N GLY A 95 -14.28 1.56 -13.00
CA GLY A 95 -14.68 0.15 -13.08
C GLY A 95 -14.95 -0.57 -11.74
N ILE A 96 -14.93 0.15 -10.61
CA ILE A 96 -15.21 -0.38 -9.26
C ILE A 96 -16.71 -0.72 -9.04
N GLY A 97 -17.59 -0.21 -9.92
CA GLY A 97 -19.02 -0.48 -9.84
C GLY A 97 -19.87 0.63 -9.21
N LYS A 98 -19.42 1.90 -9.23
CA LYS A 98 -20.15 3.06 -8.69
C LYS A 98 -21.56 3.20 -9.28
N THR A 99 -21.64 3.25 -10.60
CA THR A 99 -22.92 3.33 -11.33
C THR A 99 -23.83 2.14 -11.01
N ALA A 100 -23.25 0.93 -10.92
CA ALA A 100 -24.01 -0.27 -10.57
C ALA A 100 -24.60 -0.18 -9.15
N ALA A 101 -23.84 0.33 -8.18
CA ALA A 101 -24.29 0.54 -6.81
C ALA A 101 -25.38 1.62 -6.73
N ALA A 102 -25.22 2.74 -7.46
CA ALA A 102 -26.21 3.80 -7.53
C ALA A 102 -27.54 3.29 -8.13
N CYS A 103 -27.46 2.56 -9.26
CA CYS A 103 -28.65 1.98 -9.88
C CYS A 103 -29.32 0.93 -8.98
N GLN A 104 -28.54 0.09 -8.28
CA GLN A 104 -29.09 -0.90 -7.34
C GLN A 104 -29.81 -0.22 -6.18
N TRP A 105 -29.20 0.81 -5.59
CA TRP A 105 -29.83 1.55 -4.51
C TRP A 105 -31.10 2.27 -4.96
N ALA A 106 -31.05 2.94 -6.11
CA ALA A 106 -32.21 3.62 -6.70
C ALA A 106 -33.36 2.66 -6.95
N HIS A 107 -33.07 1.48 -7.50
CA HIS A 107 -34.07 0.43 -7.77
C HIS A 107 -34.71 -0.08 -6.46
N ASN A 108 -33.92 -0.35 -5.43
CA ASN A 108 -34.40 -0.82 -4.14
C ASN A 108 -35.26 0.24 -3.42
N ASN A 109 -35.04 1.54 -3.70
CA ASN A 109 -35.68 2.66 -3.03
C ASN A 109 -36.72 3.39 -3.89
N GLN A 110 -37.16 2.81 -5.02
CA GLN A 110 -38.09 3.45 -5.95
C GLN A 110 -39.37 3.96 -5.30
N ARG A 111 -39.93 3.22 -4.32
CA ARG A 111 -41.15 3.60 -3.60
C ARG A 111 -40.99 4.83 -2.71
N ARG A 112 -39.76 5.20 -2.36
CA ARG A 112 -39.45 6.36 -1.50
C ARG A 112 -39.58 7.69 -2.25
N PHE A 113 -39.52 7.65 -3.59
CA PHE A 113 -39.52 8.82 -4.47
C PHE A 113 -40.77 8.83 -5.37
N PRO A 114 -41.93 9.22 -4.82
CA PRO A 114 -43.18 9.25 -5.59
C PRO A 114 -43.16 10.24 -6.74
N GLY A 115 -42.30 11.27 -6.71
CA GLY A 115 -42.08 12.22 -7.81
C GLY A 115 -41.26 11.65 -8.97
N GLY A 116 -40.67 10.45 -8.82
CA GLY A 116 -39.93 9.77 -9.85
C GLY A 116 -38.42 9.76 -9.65
N GLN A 117 -37.75 9.15 -10.63
CA GLN A 117 -36.29 9.03 -10.66
C GLN A 117 -35.73 9.50 -12.02
N ILE A 118 -34.81 10.45 -11.97
CA ILE A 118 -34.12 11.00 -13.14
C ILE A 118 -32.68 10.46 -13.16
N PHE A 119 -32.19 10.11 -14.34
CA PHE A 119 -30.80 9.67 -14.53
C PHE A 119 -30.11 10.59 -15.53
N ILE A 120 -28.93 11.08 -15.17
CA ILE A 120 -28.09 11.93 -16.02
C ILE A 120 -26.70 11.31 -16.13
N ASP A 121 -26.29 11.00 -17.34
CA ASP A 121 -24.95 10.54 -17.67
C ASP A 121 -24.09 11.72 -18.17
N PHE A 122 -23.20 12.23 -17.32
CA PHE A 122 -22.30 13.31 -17.68
C PHE A 122 -21.19 12.86 -18.66
N ALA A 123 -20.84 11.59 -18.71
CA ALA A 123 -19.90 11.09 -19.73
C ALA A 123 -20.51 11.21 -21.13
N GLY A 124 -21.78 10.81 -21.28
CA GLY A 124 -22.54 10.96 -22.52
C GLY A 124 -22.71 12.43 -22.93
N LEU A 125 -22.99 13.31 -21.96
CA LEU A 125 -23.13 14.76 -22.22
C LEU A 125 -21.81 15.41 -22.65
N ARG A 126 -20.66 15.00 -22.08
CA ARG A 126 -19.33 15.51 -22.48
C ARG A 126 -18.94 15.13 -23.92
N SER A 127 -19.44 14.02 -24.41
CA SER A 127 -19.19 13.56 -25.78
C SER A 127 -19.94 14.37 -26.83
N GLY A 128 -20.99 15.11 -26.44
CA GLY A 128 -21.76 16.01 -27.27
C GLY A 128 -21.28 17.46 -27.21
N ALA A 129 -21.71 18.29 -28.14
CA ALA A 129 -21.33 19.71 -28.26
C ALA A 129 -21.75 20.60 -27.06
N GLY A 130 -22.38 20.04 -26.02
CA GLY A 130 -23.00 20.78 -24.92
C GLY A 130 -22.76 20.22 -23.54
N GLY A 131 -21.69 19.46 -23.27
CA GLY A 131 -21.39 18.75 -22.01
C GLY A 131 -21.44 19.55 -20.70
N ASP A 132 -22.43 20.40 -20.57
CA ASP A 132 -22.60 21.41 -19.55
C ASP A 132 -23.79 21.10 -18.62
N VAL A 133 -23.75 21.65 -17.44
CA VAL A 133 -24.83 21.69 -16.45
C VAL A 133 -26.14 22.19 -17.06
N SER A 134 -26.04 23.10 -18.04
CA SER A 134 -27.19 23.65 -18.78
C SER A 134 -27.96 22.56 -19.56
N GLU A 135 -27.27 21.64 -20.21
CA GLU A 135 -27.93 20.52 -20.91
C GLU A 135 -28.48 19.48 -19.92
N ALA A 136 -27.76 19.22 -18.82
CA ALA A 136 -28.27 18.37 -17.74
C ALA A 136 -29.59 18.90 -17.15
N LEU A 137 -29.70 20.23 -16.95
CA LEU A 137 -30.96 20.87 -16.56
C LEU A 137 -32.04 20.70 -17.62
N ALA A 138 -31.70 20.80 -18.90
CA ALA A 138 -32.66 20.58 -19.98
C ALA A 138 -33.20 19.14 -19.96
N VAL A 139 -32.35 18.15 -19.70
CA VAL A 139 -32.76 16.75 -19.50
C VAL A 139 -33.73 16.63 -18.31
N CYS A 140 -33.41 17.26 -17.16
CA CYS A 140 -34.33 17.29 -16.00
C CYS A 140 -35.67 17.93 -16.34
N LEU A 141 -35.66 19.08 -17.00
CA LEU A 141 -36.89 19.81 -17.38
C LEU A 141 -37.76 19.00 -18.36
N ARG A 142 -37.16 18.32 -19.33
CA ARG A 142 -37.89 17.41 -20.25
C ARG A 142 -38.51 16.24 -19.48
N ALA A 143 -37.77 15.67 -18.51
CA ALA A 143 -38.26 14.60 -17.65
C ALA A 143 -39.46 15.05 -16.79
N LEU A 144 -39.48 16.31 -16.40
CA LEU A 144 -40.59 16.94 -15.68
C LEU A 144 -41.75 17.44 -16.60
N GLY A 145 -41.65 17.16 -17.90
CA GLY A 145 -42.72 17.44 -18.85
C GLY A 145 -42.61 18.75 -19.63
N VAL A 146 -41.52 19.50 -19.47
CA VAL A 146 -41.25 20.71 -20.25
C VAL A 146 -40.90 20.34 -21.70
N ARG A 147 -41.64 20.88 -22.67
CA ARG A 147 -41.34 20.64 -24.09
C ARG A 147 -40.18 21.53 -24.58
N ASP A 148 -39.42 21.09 -25.56
CA ASP A 148 -38.22 21.77 -26.05
C ASP A 148 -38.45 23.25 -26.42
N GLN A 149 -39.57 23.58 -26.99
CA GLN A 149 -39.94 24.94 -27.35
C GLN A 149 -40.12 25.91 -26.16
N TYR A 150 -40.30 25.38 -24.96
CA TYR A 150 -40.46 26.15 -23.73
C TYR A 150 -39.26 26.07 -22.83
N LEU A 151 -38.19 25.41 -23.25
CA LEU A 151 -36.94 25.40 -22.49
C LEU A 151 -36.29 26.79 -22.49
N PRO A 152 -36.01 27.38 -21.32
CA PRO A 152 -35.32 28.67 -21.27
C PRO A 152 -33.94 28.61 -21.91
N ALA A 153 -33.52 29.73 -22.53
CA ALA A 153 -32.23 29.81 -23.18
C ALA A 153 -31.06 29.90 -22.20
N SER A 154 -31.26 30.63 -21.07
CA SER A 154 -30.19 30.84 -20.08
C SER A 154 -30.14 29.72 -19.05
N LEU A 155 -28.92 29.45 -18.54
CA LEU A 155 -28.70 28.52 -17.43
C LEU A 155 -29.47 28.95 -16.17
N ALA A 156 -29.48 30.24 -15.84
CA ALA A 156 -30.15 30.76 -14.66
C ALA A 156 -31.66 30.52 -14.69
N ASP A 157 -32.29 30.76 -15.84
CA ASP A 157 -33.73 30.55 -16.01
C ASP A 157 -34.11 29.05 -16.01
N ARG A 158 -33.24 28.18 -16.61
CA ARG A 158 -33.40 26.73 -16.51
C ARG A 158 -33.33 26.26 -15.08
N ALA A 159 -32.37 26.75 -14.31
CA ALA A 159 -32.22 26.40 -12.90
C ALA A 159 -33.39 26.90 -12.04
N ALA A 160 -33.91 28.10 -12.33
CA ALA A 160 -35.07 28.65 -11.66
C ALA A 160 -36.33 27.80 -11.93
N LEU A 161 -36.59 27.49 -13.21
CA LEU A 161 -37.72 26.66 -13.62
C LEU A 161 -37.62 25.22 -13.04
N TYR A 162 -36.43 24.66 -12.99
CA TYR A 162 -36.19 23.33 -12.40
C TYR A 162 -36.51 23.34 -10.91
N ARG A 163 -36.06 24.35 -10.16
CA ARG A 163 -36.37 24.48 -8.72
C ARG A 163 -37.86 24.59 -8.48
N ASP A 164 -38.57 25.40 -9.29
CA ASP A 164 -39.99 25.59 -9.17
C ASP A 164 -40.76 24.27 -9.42
N LEU A 165 -40.46 23.59 -10.51
CA LEU A 165 -41.13 22.33 -10.86
C LEU A 165 -40.81 21.17 -9.92
N SER A 166 -39.63 21.17 -9.30
CA SER A 166 -39.24 20.14 -8.34
C SER A 166 -39.71 20.39 -6.91
N ALA A 167 -40.15 21.62 -6.55
CA ALA A 167 -40.47 22.02 -5.18
C ALA A 167 -41.57 21.18 -4.54
N GLY A 168 -42.57 20.77 -5.30
CA GLY A 168 -43.69 19.95 -4.81
C GLY A 168 -43.50 18.44 -4.93
N GLN A 169 -42.34 17.97 -5.34
CA GLN A 169 -42.11 16.57 -5.70
C GLN A 169 -40.93 15.94 -4.93
N ARG A 170 -41.20 14.84 -4.24
CA ARG A 170 -40.13 14.01 -3.64
C ARG A 170 -39.56 13.10 -4.69
N MET A 171 -38.35 13.42 -5.20
CA MET A 171 -37.73 12.76 -6.32
C MET A 171 -36.27 12.38 -6.04
N LEU A 172 -35.76 11.42 -6.82
CA LEU A 172 -34.35 11.04 -6.83
C LEU A 172 -33.71 11.51 -8.15
N VAL A 173 -32.56 12.15 -8.07
CA VAL A 173 -31.72 12.46 -9.22
C VAL A 173 -30.42 11.69 -9.09
N VAL A 174 -30.14 10.81 -10.05
CA VAL A 174 -28.90 10.07 -10.15
C VAL A 174 -28.01 10.75 -11.19
N LEU A 175 -26.83 11.18 -10.74
CA LEU A 175 -25.85 11.89 -11.56
C LEU A 175 -24.65 10.98 -11.75
N ASP A 176 -24.48 10.43 -12.94
CA ASP A 176 -23.38 9.50 -13.23
C ASP A 176 -22.19 10.23 -13.82
N ASP A 177 -20.98 9.86 -13.38
CA ASP A 177 -19.69 10.37 -13.83
C ASP A 177 -19.51 11.89 -13.67
N VAL A 178 -19.82 12.39 -12.48
CA VAL A 178 -19.63 13.79 -12.08
C VAL A 178 -18.14 14.08 -11.89
N THR A 179 -17.67 15.23 -12.38
CA THR A 179 -16.28 15.68 -12.27
C THR A 179 -16.09 16.97 -11.46
N ARG A 180 -17.17 17.74 -11.24
CA ARG A 180 -17.14 19.05 -10.57
C ARG A 180 -18.33 19.21 -9.60
N PRO A 181 -18.13 19.78 -8.41
CA PRO A 181 -19.21 20.02 -7.43
C PRO A 181 -20.41 20.78 -7.99
N ALA A 182 -20.19 21.77 -8.87
CA ALA A 182 -21.25 22.55 -9.51
C ALA A 182 -22.26 21.70 -10.30
N GLN A 183 -21.86 20.54 -10.80
CA GLN A 183 -22.75 19.60 -11.49
C GLN A 183 -23.77 18.98 -10.54
N VAL A 184 -23.44 18.87 -9.26
CA VAL A 184 -24.36 18.37 -8.22
C VAL A 184 -25.21 19.49 -7.66
N THR A 185 -24.60 20.58 -7.22
CA THR A 185 -25.28 21.67 -6.50
C THR A 185 -26.34 22.38 -7.36
N THR A 186 -26.12 22.48 -8.67
CA THR A 186 -27.11 23.10 -9.59
C THR A 186 -28.33 22.20 -9.87
N LEU A 187 -28.20 20.89 -9.70
CA LEU A 187 -29.24 19.90 -9.98
C LEU A 187 -29.97 19.40 -8.73
N LEU A 188 -29.83 20.10 -7.61
CA LEU A 188 -30.56 19.79 -6.37
C LEU A 188 -32.05 20.08 -6.51
N PRO A 189 -32.94 19.07 -6.43
CA PRO A 189 -34.37 19.29 -6.41
C PRO A 189 -34.82 19.96 -5.09
N GLN A 190 -35.83 20.83 -5.13
CA GLN A 190 -36.32 21.59 -3.97
C GLN A 190 -37.34 20.81 -3.14
N GLY A 191 -37.91 19.72 -3.64
CA GLY A 191 -38.91 18.93 -2.94
C GLY A 191 -38.38 18.29 -1.66
N VAL A 192 -39.10 18.47 -0.55
CA VAL A 192 -38.71 17.91 0.75
C VAL A 192 -38.62 16.39 0.67
N GLY A 193 -37.51 15.85 1.21
CA GLY A 193 -37.22 14.42 1.17
C GLY A 193 -36.71 13.90 -0.19
N SER A 194 -36.42 14.79 -1.13
CA SER A 194 -35.70 14.44 -2.34
C SER A 194 -34.24 14.09 -2.05
N ALA A 195 -33.60 13.37 -2.97
CA ALA A 195 -32.20 13.03 -2.86
C ALA A 195 -31.48 13.16 -4.21
N VAL A 196 -30.18 13.48 -4.14
CA VAL A 196 -29.25 13.36 -5.24
C VAL A 196 -28.23 12.28 -4.90
N LEU A 197 -28.00 11.36 -5.83
CA LEU A 197 -27.00 10.35 -5.73
C LEU A 197 -26.02 10.50 -6.89
N ALA A 198 -24.82 10.97 -6.60
CA ALA A 198 -23.77 11.18 -7.59
C ALA A 198 -22.78 10.03 -7.61
N THR A 199 -22.20 9.72 -8.78
CA THR A 199 -21.02 8.88 -8.90
C THR A 199 -19.88 9.69 -9.46
N SER A 200 -18.66 9.48 -8.98
CA SER A 200 -17.48 10.20 -9.42
C SER A 200 -16.22 9.33 -9.30
N THR A 201 -15.25 9.55 -10.15
CA THR A 201 -13.88 9.09 -9.93
C THR A 201 -13.12 10.00 -8.97
N TRP A 202 -13.60 11.24 -8.80
CA TRP A 202 -13.07 12.24 -7.87
C TRP A 202 -13.80 12.20 -6.53
N ARG A 203 -13.10 12.49 -5.43
CA ARG A 203 -13.71 12.49 -4.09
C ARG A 203 -14.70 13.63 -3.84
N LEU A 204 -14.66 14.72 -4.64
CA LEU A 204 -15.56 15.89 -4.55
C LEU A 204 -15.77 16.40 -3.11
N GLY A 205 -14.66 16.52 -2.34
CA GLY A 205 -14.69 16.87 -0.93
C GLY A 205 -15.39 18.19 -0.59
N GLU A 206 -15.43 19.13 -1.54
CA GLU A 206 -16.13 20.42 -1.39
C GLU A 206 -17.63 20.24 -1.11
N LEU A 207 -18.26 19.16 -1.62
CA LEU A 207 -19.68 18.89 -1.40
C LEU A 207 -20.02 18.58 0.06
N VAL A 208 -19.05 18.27 0.91
CA VAL A 208 -19.27 18.11 2.36
C VAL A 208 -19.77 19.41 2.97
N LEU A 209 -19.37 20.57 2.44
CA LEU A 209 -19.85 21.88 2.87
C LEU A 209 -21.35 22.07 2.56
N ASP A 210 -21.85 21.37 1.53
CA ASP A 210 -23.27 21.34 1.14
C ASP A 210 -24.02 20.17 1.81
N GLY A 211 -23.41 19.51 2.79
CA GLY A 211 -24.02 18.42 3.56
C GLY A 211 -24.00 17.05 2.84
N ALA A 212 -23.14 16.87 1.83
CA ALA A 212 -23.03 15.60 1.12
C ALA A 212 -22.36 14.51 1.98
N ALA A 213 -22.88 13.29 1.89
CA ALA A 213 -22.26 12.09 2.38
C ALA A 213 -21.34 11.48 1.30
N LEU A 214 -20.04 11.39 1.60
CA LEU A 214 -19.07 10.80 0.70
C LEU A 214 -18.87 9.32 1.06
N LEU A 215 -19.16 8.41 0.12
CA LEU A 215 -19.01 6.97 0.28
C LEU A 215 -17.96 6.46 -0.71
N GLN A 216 -16.86 5.98 -0.17
CA GLN A 216 -15.81 5.38 -0.99
C GLN A 216 -16.12 3.90 -1.26
N LEU A 217 -16.03 3.50 -2.52
CA LEU A 217 -16.13 2.10 -2.91
C LEU A 217 -14.73 1.50 -3.06
N ASP A 218 -14.48 0.40 -2.34
CA ASP A 218 -13.26 -0.37 -2.44
C ASP A 218 -13.40 -1.53 -3.44
N VAL A 219 -12.30 -2.20 -3.80
CA VAL A 219 -12.33 -3.45 -4.56
C VAL A 219 -13.11 -4.54 -3.82
N LEU A 220 -13.57 -5.55 -4.53
CA LEU A 220 -14.22 -6.70 -3.88
C LEU A 220 -13.20 -7.50 -3.08
N ASP A 221 -13.59 -7.96 -1.90
CA ASP A 221 -12.85 -8.98 -1.17
C ASP A 221 -12.84 -10.30 -1.96
N ALA A 222 -11.99 -11.24 -1.56
CA ALA A 222 -11.78 -12.50 -2.29
C ALA A 222 -13.08 -13.30 -2.45
N ASP A 223 -13.89 -13.39 -1.40
CA ASP A 223 -15.13 -14.18 -1.39
C ASP A 223 -16.16 -13.57 -2.33
N SER A 224 -16.36 -12.25 -2.26
CA SER A 224 -17.28 -11.51 -3.13
C SER A 224 -16.82 -11.52 -4.60
N ALA A 225 -15.53 -11.48 -4.83
CA ALA A 225 -14.95 -11.57 -6.17
C ALA A 225 -15.17 -12.97 -6.79
N LEU A 226 -15.01 -14.03 -5.99
CA LEU A 226 -15.32 -15.40 -6.38
C LEU A 226 -16.82 -15.59 -6.61
N GLU A 227 -17.68 -14.98 -5.78
CA GLU A 227 -19.13 -14.99 -5.98
C GLU A 227 -19.52 -14.31 -7.30
N LEU A 228 -18.94 -13.13 -7.60
CA LEU A 228 -19.14 -12.46 -8.88
C LEU A 228 -18.70 -13.33 -10.06
N LEU A 229 -17.52 -13.93 -9.98
CA LEU A 229 -17.01 -14.82 -11.03
C LEU A 229 -17.94 -16.02 -11.22
N SER A 230 -18.41 -16.62 -10.12
CA SER A 230 -19.37 -17.74 -10.12
C SER A 230 -20.70 -17.36 -10.77
N ALA A 231 -21.21 -16.17 -10.48
CA ALA A 231 -22.43 -15.63 -11.08
C ALA A 231 -22.28 -15.38 -12.60
N LEU A 232 -21.07 -15.07 -13.05
CA LEU A 232 -20.77 -14.78 -14.45
C LEU A 232 -20.52 -16.02 -15.28
N CYS A 233 -19.67 -16.96 -14.83
CA CYS A 233 -19.25 -18.09 -15.65
C CYS A 233 -19.83 -19.46 -15.19
N GLY A 234 -20.61 -19.44 -14.11
CA GLY A 234 -21.25 -20.62 -13.54
C GLY A 234 -20.49 -21.20 -12.34
N ARG A 235 -21.25 -21.49 -11.26
CA ARG A 235 -20.70 -21.96 -9.98
C ARG A 235 -19.88 -23.25 -10.12
N GLN A 236 -20.37 -24.20 -10.89
CA GLN A 236 -19.69 -25.49 -11.07
C GLN A 236 -18.29 -25.31 -11.64
N ARG A 237 -18.13 -24.42 -12.60
CA ARG A 237 -16.84 -24.14 -13.26
C ARG A 237 -15.80 -23.57 -12.29
N VAL A 238 -16.23 -22.73 -11.35
CA VAL A 238 -15.35 -22.18 -10.29
C VAL A 238 -15.00 -23.26 -9.27
N MET A 239 -15.95 -24.16 -8.95
CA MET A 239 -15.72 -25.29 -8.04
C MET A 239 -14.80 -26.36 -8.62
N ASP A 240 -14.79 -26.53 -9.94
CA ASP A 240 -13.91 -27.49 -10.62
C ASP A 240 -12.44 -27.01 -10.64
N GLU A 241 -12.18 -25.69 -10.56
CA GLU A 241 -10.85 -25.10 -10.62
C GLU A 241 -10.66 -24.03 -9.52
N PRO A 242 -10.79 -24.36 -8.21
CA PRO A 242 -10.85 -23.37 -7.13
C PRO A 242 -9.56 -22.56 -6.96
N GLU A 243 -8.39 -23.19 -7.07
CA GLU A 243 -7.10 -22.52 -6.96
C GLU A 243 -6.86 -21.56 -8.14
N ALA A 244 -7.22 -21.99 -9.35
CA ALA A 244 -7.13 -21.15 -10.53
C ALA A 244 -8.10 -19.97 -10.46
N ALA A 245 -9.30 -20.16 -9.91
CA ALA A 245 -10.27 -19.08 -9.70
C ALA A 245 -9.76 -18.05 -8.67
N ALA A 246 -9.20 -18.50 -7.56
CA ALA A 246 -8.56 -17.61 -6.57
C ALA A 246 -7.40 -16.83 -7.21
N ARG A 247 -6.56 -17.50 -7.99
CA ARG A 247 -5.46 -16.83 -8.71
C ARG A 247 -5.96 -15.83 -9.73
N LEU A 248 -7.05 -16.14 -10.47
CA LEU A 248 -7.66 -15.20 -11.41
C LEU A 248 -8.20 -13.95 -10.71
N VAL A 249 -8.82 -14.12 -9.54
CA VAL A 249 -9.28 -13.00 -8.69
C VAL A 249 -8.13 -12.10 -8.27
N GLU A 250 -7.01 -12.68 -7.81
CA GLU A 250 -5.80 -11.91 -7.47
C GLU A 250 -5.26 -11.12 -8.67
N LEU A 251 -5.17 -11.75 -9.85
CA LEU A 251 -4.69 -11.11 -11.08
C LEU A 251 -5.59 -9.95 -11.54
N CYS A 252 -6.89 -10.03 -11.24
CA CYS A 252 -7.86 -8.95 -11.46
C CYS A 252 -7.86 -7.91 -10.33
N GLY A 253 -7.17 -8.16 -9.22
CA GLY A 253 -7.11 -7.29 -8.04
C GLY A 253 -8.48 -7.02 -7.40
N GLY A 254 -9.43 -7.95 -7.49
CA GLY A 254 -10.80 -7.76 -6.99
C GLY A 254 -11.61 -6.69 -7.75
N LEU A 255 -11.12 -6.17 -8.89
CA LEU A 255 -11.80 -5.13 -9.65
C LEU A 255 -12.99 -5.70 -10.44
N PRO A 256 -14.24 -5.24 -10.19
CA PRO A 256 -15.42 -5.82 -10.83
C PRO A 256 -15.40 -5.80 -12.36
N VAL A 257 -14.90 -4.73 -12.98
CA VAL A 257 -14.82 -4.65 -14.45
C VAL A 257 -13.87 -5.70 -15.03
N ALA A 258 -12.72 -5.95 -14.37
CA ALA A 258 -11.78 -6.97 -14.80
C ALA A 258 -12.38 -8.37 -14.69
N LEU A 259 -13.03 -8.67 -13.57
CA LEU A 259 -13.74 -9.94 -13.35
C LEU A 259 -14.86 -10.17 -14.37
N ARG A 260 -15.62 -9.11 -14.72
CA ARG A 260 -16.67 -9.18 -15.76
C ARG A 260 -16.10 -9.46 -17.13
N ILE A 261 -14.96 -8.87 -17.47
CA ILE A 261 -14.24 -9.15 -18.71
C ILE A 261 -13.78 -10.61 -18.75
N CYS A 262 -13.17 -11.11 -17.67
CA CYS A 262 -12.78 -12.52 -17.54
C CYS A 262 -13.98 -13.47 -17.65
N GLY A 263 -15.07 -13.18 -16.93
CA GLY A 263 -16.32 -13.95 -17.01
C GLY A 263 -16.90 -13.98 -18.41
N ALA A 264 -16.92 -12.84 -19.10
CA ALA A 264 -17.39 -12.76 -20.50
C ALA A 264 -16.50 -13.59 -21.43
N ARG A 265 -15.18 -13.53 -21.32
CA ARG A 265 -14.24 -14.36 -22.09
C ARG A 265 -14.48 -15.85 -21.86
N LEU A 266 -14.65 -16.25 -20.61
CA LEU A 266 -14.96 -17.64 -20.24
C LEU A 266 -16.30 -18.12 -20.78
N LEU A 267 -17.30 -17.24 -20.92
CA LEU A 267 -18.60 -17.57 -21.52
C LEU A 267 -18.52 -17.69 -23.04
N ILE A 268 -17.82 -16.77 -23.69
CA ILE A 268 -17.69 -16.74 -25.15
C ILE A 268 -16.84 -17.93 -25.64
N HIS A 269 -15.74 -18.20 -24.94
CA HIS A 269 -14.80 -19.27 -25.28
C HIS A 269 -14.99 -20.50 -24.40
N ARG A 270 -15.96 -21.36 -24.75
CA ARG A 270 -16.33 -22.53 -23.93
C ARG A 270 -15.18 -23.50 -23.62
N ARG A 271 -14.14 -23.54 -24.43
CA ARG A 271 -12.95 -24.40 -24.22
C ARG A 271 -11.88 -23.75 -23.35
N LEU A 272 -12.00 -22.45 -23.09
CA LEU A 272 -11.05 -21.74 -22.23
C LEU A 272 -11.30 -22.10 -20.77
N THR A 273 -10.34 -22.71 -20.10
CA THR A 273 -10.42 -23.02 -18.67
C THR A 273 -10.05 -21.80 -17.82
N ILE A 274 -10.45 -21.80 -16.54
CA ILE A 274 -10.05 -20.72 -15.61
C ILE A 274 -8.53 -20.71 -15.44
N GLY A 275 -7.92 -21.91 -15.32
CA GLY A 275 -6.47 -22.06 -15.21
C GLY A 275 -5.71 -21.53 -16.42
N SER A 276 -6.20 -21.80 -17.63
CA SER A 276 -5.59 -21.26 -18.87
C SER A 276 -5.67 -19.74 -18.93
N LEU A 277 -6.82 -19.17 -18.52
CA LEU A 277 -6.98 -17.71 -18.47
C LEU A 277 -6.10 -17.07 -17.39
N ALA A 278 -5.99 -17.68 -16.21
CA ALA A 278 -5.10 -17.22 -15.16
C ALA A 278 -3.62 -17.28 -15.58
N ALA A 279 -3.21 -18.36 -16.25
CA ALA A 279 -1.87 -18.48 -16.81
C ALA A 279 -1.59 -17.40 -17.87
N GLU A 280 -2.55 -17.14 -18.76
CA GLU A 280 -2.46 -16.08 -19.76
C GLU A 280 -2.30 -14.70 -19.12
N LEU A 281 -3.05 -14.40 -18.04
CA LEU A 281 -2.98 -13.12 -17.33
C LEU A 281 -1.81 -13.01 -16.35
N SER A 282 -1.08 -14.09 -16.10
CA SER A 282 0.11 -14.06 -15.23
C SER A 282 1.27 -13.29 -15.86
N ASP A 283 1.32 -13.19 -17.18
CA ASP A 283 2.26 -12.31 -17.86
C ASP A 283 1.88 -10.84 -17.64
N GLU A 284 2.66 -10.18 -16.81
CA GLU A 284 2.43 -8.80 -16.39
C GLU A 284 2.46 -7.81 -17.55
N GLN A 285 3.29 -8.07 -18.56
CA GLN A 285 3.46 -7.15 -19.71
C GLN A 285 2.25 -7.13 -20.64
N SER A 286 1.52 -8.23 -20.75
CA SER A 286 0.35 -8.34 -21.62
C SER A 286 -0.99 -8.36 -20.88
N ARG A 287 -0.97 -8.32 -19.55
CA ARG A 287 -2.19 -8.49 -18.71
C ARG A 287 -3.27 -7.48 -19.05
N LEU A 288 -2.96 -6.19 -19.13
CA LEU A 288 -3.95 -5.15 -19.42
C LEU A 288 -4.54 -5.28 -20.83
N SER A 289 -3.72 -5.56 -21.84
CA SER A 289 -4.19 -5.75 -23.21
C SER A 289 -5.08 -6.98 -23.35
N ARG A 290 -4.88 -7.99 -22.50
CA ARG A 290 -5.70 -9.21 -22.46
C ARG A 290 -6.99 -9.05 -21.65
N LEU A 291 -7.08 -8.01 -20.81
CA LEU A 291 -8.31 -7.61 -20.13
C LEU A 291 -9.17 -6.71 -21.03
N ALA A 292 -9.56 -7.28 -22.17
CA ALA A 292 -10.39 -6.63 -23.17
C ALA A 292 -11.48 -7.60 -23.68
N VAL A 293 -12.66 -7.02 -24.00
CA VAL A 293 -13.70 -7.69 -24.77
C VAL A 293 -13.97 -6.83 -25.98
N SER A 294 -13.57 -7.31 -27.15
CA SER A 294 -13.85 -6.64 -28.42
C SER A 294 -15.20 -7.08 -28.96
N SER A 295 -16.10 -6.12 -29.22
CA SER A 295 -17.29 -6.32 -30.03
C SER A 295 -17.18 -5.46 -31.30
N ALA A 296 -17.96 -5.75 -32.33
CA ALA A 296 -17.87 -5.07 -33.60
C ALA A 296 -18.11 -3.55 -33.53
N HIS A 297 -18.59 -3.02 -32.39
CA HIS A 297 -18.99 -1.62 -32.23
C HIS A 297 -18.43 -0.95 -30.97
N GLU A 298 -17.90 -1.69 -30.00
CA GLU A 298 -17.34 -1.15 -28.76
C GLU A 298 -16.23 -2.06 -28.21
N GLU A 299 -15.09 -1.46 -27.91
CA GLU A 299 -14.02 -2.10 -27.17
C GLU A 299 -14.11 -1.67 -25.68
N ARG A 300 -14.48 -2.62 -24.82
CA ARG A 300 -14.53 -2.40 -23.37
C ARG A 300 -13.28 -2.99 -22.74
N THR A 301 -12.39 -2.12 -22.31
CA THR A 301 -11.12 -2.51 -21.68
C THR A 301 -10.96 -1.84 -20.32
N VAL A 302 -10.22 -2.50 -19.44
CA VAL A 302 -9.79 -1.88 -18.17
C VAL A 302 -8.89 -0.68 -18.47
N SER A 303 -8.02 -0.81 -19.46
CA SER A 303 -7.11 0.26 -19.89
C SER A 303 -7.85 1.52 -20.31
N ALA A 304 -8.91 1.41 -21.11
CA ALA A 304 -9.70 2.58 -21.56
C ALA A 304 -10.35 3.34 -20.40
N ALA A 305 -10.83 2.60 -19.38
CA ALA A 305 -11.43 3.23 -18.21
C ALA A 305 -10.39 3.98 -17.35
N LEU A 306 -9.17 3.44 -17.23
CA LEU A 306 -8.08 4.09 -16.52
C LEU A 306 -7.50 5.28 -17.30
N GLU A 307 -7.45 5.16 -18.64
CA GLU A 307 -6.97 6.21 -19.53
C GLU A 307 -7.84 7.48 -19.44
N LEU A 308 -9.16 7.35 -19.31
CA LEU A 308 -10.04 8.50 -19.10
C LEU A 308 -9.69 9.25 -17.81
N ALA A 309 -9.50 8.52 -16.69
CA ALA A 309 -9.11 9.14 -15.42
C ALA A 309 -7.70 9.77 -15.48
N TYR A 310 -6.77 9.15 -16.22
CA TYR A 310 -5.42 9.68 -16.43
C TYR A 310 -5.41 11.00 -17.22
N ARG A 311 -6.23 11.12 -18.27
CA ARG A 311 -6.31 12.33 -19.11
C ARG A 311 -6.80 13.56 -18.36
N ASP A 312 -7.61 13.36 -17.33
CA ASP A 312 -8.15 14.44 -16.50
C ASP A 312 -7.17 14.92 -15.43
N LEU A 313 -5.99 14.30 -15.31
CA LEU A 313 -4.99 14.68 -14.31
C LEU A 313 -4.22 15.94 -14.73
N PRO A 314 -3.93 16.86 -13.79
CA PRO A 314 -2.94 17.92 -13.99
C PRO A 314 -1.56 17.32 -14.31
N ASP A 315 -0.73 18.06 -15.07
CA ASP A 315 0.58 17.60 -15.54
C ASP A 315 1.50 17.05 -14.45
N ALA A 316 1.52 17.67 -13.27
CA ALA A 316 2.34 17.21 -12.14
C ALA A 316 1.88 15.84 -11.61
N ALA A 317 0.57 15.65 -11.44
CA ALA A 317 -0.01 14.38 -11.01
C ALA A 317 0.13 13.31 -12.09
N ALA A 318 -0.04 13.65 -13.37
CA ALA A 318 0.17 12.74 -14.49
C ALA A 318 1.63 12.24 -14.56
N ARG A 319 2.61 13.12 -14.33
CA ARG A 319 4.03 12.72 -14.22
C ARG A 319 4.25 11.79 -13.01
N MET A 320 3.73 12.15 -11.84
CA MET A 320 3.82 11.33 -10.64
C MET A 320 3.19 9.95 -10.89
N TYR A 321 2.02 9.88 -11.49
CA TYR A 321 1.35 8.63 -11.85
C TYR A 321 2.27 7.67 -12.65
N ARG A 322 2.92 8.19 -13.69
CA ARG A 322 3.86 7.40 -14.52
C ARG A 322 5.08 6.94 -13.73
N VAL A 323 5.62 7.78 -12.85
CA VAL A 323 6.76 7.43 -11.98
C VAL A 323 6.37 6.31 -11.01
N LEU A 324 5.21 6.43 -10.37
CA LEU A 324 4.71 5.42 -9.43
C LEU A 324 4.49 4.05 -10.09
N GLY A 325 4.13 4.03 -11.37
CA GLY A 325 4.04 2.78 -12.15
C GLY A 325 5.37 2.03 -12.28
N ARG A 326 6.50 2.70 -12.14
CA ARG A 326 7.84 2.13 -12.22
C ARG A 326 8.44 1.75 -10.87
N LEU A 327 7.81 2.15 -9.76
CA LEU A 327 8.32 1.86 -8.42
C LEU A 327 8.40 0.35 -8.18
N PRO A 328 9.52 -0.17 -7.66
CA PRO A 328 9.54 -1.50 -7.08
C PRO A 328 8.77 -1.50 -5.75
N GLY A 329 8.09 -2.59 -5.45
CA GLY A 329 7.29 -2.71 -4.23
C GLY A 329 5.81 -2.37 -4.43
N LEU A 330 4.99 -2.66 -3.42
CA LEU A 330 3.54 -2.51 -3.48
C LEU A 330 3.04 -1.25 -2.76
N SER A 331 3.77 -0.78 -1.76
CA SER A 331 3.44 0.40 -0.97
C SER A 331 4.64 1.32 -0.84
N PHE A 332 4.40 2.61 -0.64
CA PHE A 332 5.44 3.62 -0.52
C PHE A 332 4.93 4.79 0.34
N ASP A 333 5.84 5.58 0.85
CA ASP A 333 5.54 6.84 1.51
C ASP A 333 5.84 8.05 0.59
N THR A 334 5.56 9.25 1.09
CA THR A 334 5.79 10.48 0.34
C THR A 334 7.28 10.70 0.04
N ALA A 335 8.20 10.25 0.90
CA ALA A 335 9.64 10.42 0.70
C ALA A 335 10.14 9.55 -0.45
N VAL A 336 9.69 8.29 -0.52
CA VAL A 336 9.98 7.38 -1.65
C VAL A 336 9.43 7.95 -2.96
N ALA A 337 8.19 8.48 -2.95
CA ALA A 337 7.59 9.11 -4.13
C ALA A 337 8.39 10.34 -4.60
N ALA A 338 8.82 11.20 -3.68
CA ALA A 338 9.63 12.37 -3.98
C ALA A 338 10.98 11.98 -4.62
N VAL A 339 11.68 11.02 -4.02
CA VAL A 339 12.96 10.52 -4.52
C VAL A 339 12.79 9.88 -5.90
N ALA A 340 11.77 9.07 -6.08
CA ALA A 340 11.46 8.42 -7.35
C ALA A 340 11.18 9.40 -8.48
N ALA A 341 10.49 10.50 -8.16
CA ALA A 341 10.16 11.57 -9.11
C ALA A 341 11.27 12.62 -9.28
N GLY A 342 12.38 12.51 -8.53
CA GLY A 342 13.47 13.49 -8.56
C GLY A 342 13.07 14.88 -8.02
N LEU A 343 12.08 14.93 -7.11
CA LEU A 343 11.60 16.16 -6.50
C LEU A 343 12.49 16.57 -5.34
N ARG A 344 12.53 17.89 -5.07
CA ARG A 344 13.40 18.46 -4.03
C ARG A 344 12.83 18.32 -2.62
N SER A 345 11.51 18.19 -2.50
CA SER A 345 10.84 18.10 -1.20
C SER A 345 9.71 17.08 -1.20
N ALA A 346 9.44 16.53 -0.04
CA ALA A 346 8.27 15.68 0.18
C ALA A 346 6.94 16.45 -0.01
N ALA A 347 6.94 17.78 0.22
CA ALA A 347 5.73 18.60 0.05
C ALA A 347 5.27 18.66 -1.42
N GLU A 348 6.20 18.82 -2.36
CA GLU A 348 5.88 18.79 -3.80
C GLU A 348 5.31 17.41 -4.23
N ALA A 349 5.84 16.32 -3.64
CA ALA A 349 5.30 14.99 -3.90
C ALA A 349 3.90 14.84 -3.30
N GLN A 350 3.67 15.36 -2.08
CA GLN A 350 2.39 15.29 -1.39
C GLN A 350 1.26 15.92 -2.22
N GLU A 351 1.48 17.11 -2.78
CA GLU A 351 0.48 17.77 -3.63
C GLU A 351 0.05 16.88 -4.81
N ALA A 352 1.00 16.23 -5.47
CA ALA A 352 0.69 15.32 -6.58
C ALA A 352 -0.01 14.03 -6.11
N LEU A 353 0.38 13.50 -4.95
CA LEU A 353 -0.25 12.31 -4.35
C LEU A 353 -1.69 12.61 -3.92
N ASP A 354 -1.95 13.79 -3.34
CA ASP A 354 -3.30 14.22 -2.95
C ASP A 354 -4.24 14.28 -4.16
N VAL A 355 -3.75 14.78 -5.30
CA VAL A 355 -4.52 14.78 -6.56
C VAL A 355 -4.80 13.36 -7.05
N LEU A 356 -3.82 12.46 -7.00
CA LEU A 356 -4.01 11.05 -7.40
C LEU A 356 -4.99 10.32 -6.47
N GLU A 357 -4.94 10.61 -5.18
CA GLU A 357 -5.88 10.10 -4.20
C GLU A 357 -7.29 10.64 -4.45
N ALA A 358 -7.43 11.95 -4.68
CA ALA A 358 -8.69 12.60 -5.03
C ALA A 358 -9.29 12.01 -6.33
N ALA A 359 -8.45 11.66 -7.30
CA ALA A 359 -8.83 10.96 -8.54
C ALA A 359 -9.10 9.45 -8.34
N SER A 360 -9.05 8.95 -7.10
CA SER A 360 -9.21 7.53 -6.78
C SER A 360 -8.26 6.59 -7.51
N LEU A 361 -7.11 7.08 -7.98
CA LEU A 361 -6.06 6.27 -8.62
C LEU A 361 -5.02 5.78 -7.62
N LEU A 362 -5.04 6.33 -6.41
CA LEU A 362 -4.16 6.00 -5.30
C LEU A 362 -5.01 5.74 -4.05
N SER A 363 -4.63 4.76 -3.24
CA SER A 363 -5.27 4.45 -1.97
C SER A 363 -4.29 4.67 -0.81
N VAL A 364 -4.79 5.16 0.31
CA VAL A 364 -4.05 5.24 1.57
C VAL A 364 -4.24 3.91 2.29
N ALA A 365 -3.14 3.25 2.64
CA ALA A 365 -3.16 1.97 3.35
C ALA A 365 -3.19 2.17 4.87
N ASP A 366 -2.43 3.15 5.35
CA ASP A 366 -2.40 3.66 6.72
C ASP A 366 -2.02 5.15 6.71
N ASP A 367 -1.94 5.78 7.88
CA ASP A 367 -1.75 7.24 8.02
C ASP A 367 -0.58 7.86 7.22
N ARG A 368 0.34 7.05 6.69
CA ARG A 368 1.53 7.52 5.98
C ARG A 368 1.91 6.75 4.73
N ARG A 369 1.14 5.74 4.36
CA ARG A 369 1.50 4.84 3.25
C ARG A 369 0.46 4.82 2.16
N TYR A 370 0.95 4.81 0.94
CA TYR A 370 0.15 4.74 -0.28
C TYR A 370 0.31 3.41 -0.98
N VAL A 371 -0.75 2.97 -1.63
CA VAL A 371 -0.77 1.75 -2.45
C VAL A 371 -1.43 2.05 -3.80
N LEU A 372 -0.80 1.63 -4.89
CA LEU A 372 -1.44 1.57 -6.18
C LEU A 372 -2.10 0.20 -6.38
N HIS A 373 -3.36 0.23 -6.78
CA HIS A 373 -4.02 -1.00 -7.24
C HIS A 373 -3.21 -1.64 -8.40
N GLY A 374 -3.07 -2.97 -8.41
CA GLY A 374 -2.19 -3.66 -9.36
C GLY A 374 -2.45 -3.32 -10.83
N LEU A 375 -3.71 -3.22 -11.25
CA LEU A 375 -4.06 -2.84 -12.63
C LEU A 375 -3.80 -1.35 -12.92
N VAL A 376 -3.95 -0.47 -11.93
CA VAL A 376 -3.59 0.95 -12.04
C VAL A 376 -2.09 1.09 -12.24
N ARG A 377 -1.29 0.33 -11.49
CA ARG A 377 0.17 0.31 -11.63
C ARG A 377 0.61 -0.16 -13.01
N LEU A 378 -0.01 -1.23 -13.54
CA LEU A 378 0.26 -1.71 -14.89
C LEU A 378 -0.05 -0.63 -15.93
N HIS A 379 -1.23 0.01 -15.83
CA HIS A 379 -1.61 1.10 -16.73
C HIS A 379 -0.63 2.29 -16.63
N ALA A 380 -0.23 2.69 -15.43
CA ALA A 380 0.74 3.75 -15.21
C ALA A 380 2.09 3.45 -15.88
N ARG A 381 2.56 2.18 -15.77
CA ARG A 381 3.79 1.72 -16.41
C ARG A 381 3.68 1.66 -17.94
N ASP A 382 2.56 1.17 -18.47
CA ASP A 382 2.33 1.11 -19.92
C ASP A 382 2.20 2.52 -20.51
N THR A 383 1.50 3.42 -19.82
CA THR A 383 1.40 4.85 -20.20
C THR A 383 2.77 5.53 -20.19
N ALA A 384 3.62 5.23 -19.20
CA ALA A 384 4.98 5.73 -19.14
C ALA A 384 5.81 5.29 -20.35
N ARG A 385 5.69 4.03 -20.75
CA ARG A 385 6.39 3.48 -21.94
C ARG A 385 5.88 4.05 -23.25
N ALA A 386 4.56 4.32 -23.35
CA ALA A 386 3.94 4.83 -24.56
C ALA A 386 4.25 6.31 -24.82
N LEU A 387 4.52 7.11 -23.80
CA LEU A 387 4.76 8.55 -23.90
C LEU A 387 6.25 8.91 -24.09
N ASP A 388 7.07 7.99 -24.60
CA ASP A 388 8.49 8.20 -24.90
C ASP A 388 9.25 8.81 -23.72
N ASP A 389 8.99 8.32 -22.51
CA ASP A 389 9.86 8.65 -21.39
C ASP A 389 11.31 8.32 -21.76
N PRO A 390 12.28 9.18 -21.37
CA PRO A 390 13.66 9.02 -21.84
C PRO A 390 14.16 7.61 -21.60
N PRO A 391 14.90 7.03 -22.59
CA PRO A 391 15.49 5.70 -22.43
C PRO A 391 16.25 5.59 -21.11
N GLY A 392 15.91 4.60 -20.29
CA GLY A 392 16.52 4.40 -18.97
C GLY A 392 15.82 5.08 -17.80
N ALA A 393 14.70 5.77 -18.00
CA ALA A 393 13.94 6.42 -16.91
C ALA A 393 13.52 5.43 -15.81
N GLU A 394 13.12 4.21 -16.17
CA GLU A 394 12.80 3.16 -15.20
C GLU A 394 14.04 2.76 -14.38
N ARG A 395 15.18 2.59 -15.04
CA ARG A 395 16.47 2.30 -14.38
C ARG A 395 16.87 3.42 -13.44
N GLU A 396 16.65 4.68 -13.85
CA GLU A 396 16.97 5.84 -13.02
C GLU A 396 16.06 5.94 -11.80
N THR A 397 14.76 5.70 -11.94
CA THR A 397 13.83 5.59 -10.82
C THR A 397 14.25 4.50 -9.82
N VAL A 398 14.57 3.30 -10.32
CA VAL A 398 15.04 2.20 -9.48
C VAL A 398 16.37 2.56 -8.81
N ARG A 399 17.30 3.20 -9.52
CA ARG A 399 18.59 3.66 -8.97
C ARG A 399 18.40 4.65 -7.82
N ALA A 400 17.54 5.65 -8.01
CA ALA A 400 17.26 6.67 -6.99
C ALA A 400 16.62 6.05 -5.73
N VAL A 401 15.61 5.19 -5.92
CA VAL A 401 14.94 4.50 -4.81
C VAL A 401 15.89 3.53 -4.10
N THR A 402 16.75 2.82 -4.84
CA THR A 402 17.78 1.95 -4.24
C THR A 402 18.74 2.74 -3.38
N GLY A 403 19.18 3.91 -3.83
CA GLY A 403 20.05 4.82 -3.05
C GLY A 403 19.37 5.29 -1.76
N HIS A 404 18.08 5.61 -1.81
CA HIS A 404 17.29 6.00 -0.65
C HIS A 404 17.22 4.87 0.39
N TYR A 405 16.80 3.66 -0.02
CA TYR A 405 16.75 2.51 0.89
C TYR A 405 18.12 2.10 1.40
N LEU A 406 19.18 2.20 0.59
CA LEU A 406 20.55 1.93 1.02
C LEU A 406 20.96 2.86 2.18
N ALA A 407 20.69 4.15 2.05
CA ALA A 407 21.03 5.13 3.08
C ALA A 407 20.25 4.90 4.38
N LEU A 408 18.94 4.64 4.29
CA LEU A 408 18.09 4.37 5.45
C LEU A 408 18.46 3.03 6.13
N THR A 409 18.64 1.96 5.34
CA THR A 409 19.03 0.65 5.85
C THR A 409 20.42 0.68 6.50
N GLY A 410 21.36 1.43 5.91
CA GLY A 410 22.68 1.63 6.51
C GLY A 410 22.63 2.42 7.82
N SER A 411 21.72 3.38 7.95
CA SER A 411 21.46 4.11 9.23
C SER A 411 20.81 3.18 10.26
N ALA A 412 19.84 2.37 9.85
CA ALA A 412 19.19 1.39 10.72
C ALA A 412 20.17 0.33 11.22
N ASP A 413 21.01 -0.23 10.34
CA ASP A 413 22.04 -1.20 10.73
C ASP A 413 23.02 -0.64 11.78
N ARG A 414 23.40 0.64 11.68
CA ARG A 414 24.24 1.28 12.68
C ARG A 414 23.51 1.55 14.00
N ALA A 415 22.24 1.97 13.93
CA ALA A 415 21.44 2.20 15.12
C ALA A 415 21.22 0.93 15.94
N VAL A 416 21.03 -0.22 15.27
CA VAL A 416 20.81 -1.52 15.92
C VAL A 416 22.12 -2.15 16.38
N ARG A 417 23.19 -2.08 15.59
CA ARG A 417 24.46 -2.77 15.82
C ARG A 417 25.64 -1.93 15.33
N ALA A 418 26.05 -0.94 16.12
CA ALA A 418 27.17 -0.06 15.76
C ALA A 418 28.49 -0.81 15.52
N ASP A 419 28.70 -1.89 16.24
CA ASP A 419 29.93 -2.68 16.38
C ASP A 419 30.04 -3.88 15.42
N ARG A 420 29.11 -4.04 14.46
CA ARG A 420 29.12 -5.17 13.51
C ARG A 420 30.15 -4.95 12.40
N LEU A 421 30.88 -6.04 12.02
CA LEU A 421 31.72 -6.01 10.81
C LEU A 421 30.87 -5.65 9.57
N ARG A 422 31.28 -4.61 8.86
CA ARG A 422 30.72 -4.14 7.59
C ARG A 422 31.83 -4.03 6.54
N ILE A 423 31.50 -4.46 5.34
CA ILE A 423 32.34 -4.20 4.16
C ILE A 423 31.80 -2.98 3.40
N ALA A 424 30.48 -2.77 3.45
CA ALA A 424 29.86 -1.60 2.87
C ALA A 424 30.22 -0.32 3.64
N GLU A 425 30.78 0.66 2.94
CA GLU A 425 30.77 2.04 3.38
C GLU A 425 29.47 2.68 2.86
N PRO A 426 28.47 2.90 3.71
CA PRO A 426 27.21 3.46 3.24
C PRO A 426 27.41 4.90 2.80
N PRO A 427 26.75 5.35 1.72
CA PRO A 427 26.70 6.75 1.38
C PRO A 427 26.06 7.50 2.55
N LEU A 428 26.73 8.54 3.00
CA LEU A 428 26.15 9.52 3.92
C LEU A 428 24.91 10.11 3.23
N LEU A 429 23.80 10.26 3.96
CA LEU A 429 22.63 11.01 3.49
C LEU A 429 23.09 12.47 3.27
N SER A 430 23.59 12.76 2.08
CA SER A 430 23.89 14.12 1.66
C SER A 430 22.57 14.77 1.29
N GLY A 431 21.97 15.52 2.23
CA GLY A 431 21.03 16.56 1.86
C GLY A 431 21.73 17.47 0.87
N SER A 432 21.14 17.59 -0.32
CA SER A 432 21.43 18.55 -1.40
C SER A 432 22.71 19.36 -1.24
N GLY A 433 23.73 19.00 -2.01
CA GLY A 433 24.80 19.90 -2.51
C GLY A 433 25.58 20.68 -1.45
N GLU A 434 26.81 20.23 -1.30
CA GLU A 434 27.93 20.88 -0.64
C GLU A 434 28.34 20.37 0.75
N VAL A 435 29.59 20.02 0.74
CA VAL A 435 30.46 19.32 1.66
C VAL A 435 30.73 20.08 2.96
N SER A 436 31.00 19.27 4.02
CA SER A 436 31.79 19.65 5.21
C SER A 436 31.01 20.26 6.37
N GLY A 437 30.27 19.41 7.06
CA GLY A 437 29.87 19.58 8.45
C GLY A 437 29.81 18.20 9.13
N PRO A 438 29.81 18.09 10.46
CA PRO A 438 29.61 16.83 11.14
C PRO A 438 28.32 16.19 10.62
N ALA A 439 28.38 14.87 10.31
CA ALA A 439 27.30 14.12 9.72
C ALA A 439 25.98 14.44 10.45
N ALA A 440 24.96 14.87 9.69
CA ALA A 440 23.63 15.06 10.26
C ALA A 440 23.21 13.78 10.98
N PRO A 441 22.61 13.87 12.19
CA PRO A 441 22.15 12.70 12.91
C PRO A 441 21.22 11.89 12.01
N GLY A 442 21.45 10.58 11.91
CA GLY A 442 20.64 9.69 11.10
C GLY A 442 19.16 9.72 11.51
N PRO A 443 18.23 9.26 10.66
CA PRO A 443 16.79 9.36 10.88
C PRO A 443 16.30 8.71 12.19
N PHE A 444 17.09 7.83 12.80
CA PHE A 444 16.77 7.17 14.07
C PHE A 444 17.47 7.83 15.28
N ALA A 445 18.37 8.79 15.07
CA ALA A 445 19.23 9.33 16.15
C ALA A 445 18.48 10.19 17.19
N GLY A 446 17.26 10.63 16.90
CA GLY A 446 16.41 11.41 17.81
C GLY A 446 15.34 10.60 18.55
N ALA A 447 15.31 9.29 18.35
CA ALA A 447 14.33 8.39 18.94
C ALA A 447 14.72 8.06 20.41
N SER A 448 13.73 7.72 21.22
CA SER A 448 13.95 7.27 22.61
C SER A 448 14.69 5.93 22.68
N ASP A 449 14.44 5.06 21.70
CA ASP A 449 15.17 3.80 21.47
C ASP A 449 15.47 3.66 19.97
N PRO A 450 16.62 4.19 19.51
CA PRO A 450 16.99 4.16 18.09
C PRO A 450 17.08 2.75 17.50
N GLY A 451 17.46 1.75 18.31
CA GLY A 451 17.58 0.36 17.85
C GLY A 451 16.23 -0.28 17.58
N SER A 452 15.29 -0.13 18.52
CA SER A 452 13.93 -0.68 18.38
C SER A 452 13.16 -0.03 17.22
N ASP A 453 13.24 1.30 17.10
CA ASP A 453 12.59 2.03 16.02
C ASP A 453 13.17 1.64 14.63
N ALA A 454 14.48 1.44 14.55
CA ALA A 454 15.14 0.99 13.33
C ALA A 454 14.71 -0.44 12.93
N ILE A 455 14.58 -1.36 13.89
CA ILE A 455 14.09 -2.72 13.61
C ILE A 455 12.62 -2.68 13.16
N SER A 456 11.79 -1.90 13.83
CA SER A 456 10.37 -1.73 13.46
C SER A 456 10.21 -1.17 12.05
N TRP A 457 11.04 -0.18 11.69
CA TRP A 457 11.07 0.36 10.32
C TRP A 457 11.52 -0.68 9.29
N LEU A 458 12.60 -1.42 9.58
CA LEU A 458 13.08 -2.48 8.67
C LEU A 458 12.03 -3.57 8.45
N GLU A 459 11.29 -3.94 9.50
CA GLU A 459 10.20 -4.91 9.39
C GLU A 459 9.05 -4.38 8.51
N ALA A 460 8.63 -3.13 8.72
CA ALA A 460 7.60 -2.48 7.91
C ALA A 460 8.00 -2.36 6.43
N GLU A 461 9.28 -2.09 6.14
CA GLU A 461 9.82 -1.94 4.80
C GLU A 461 10.34 -3.23 4.18
N ARG A 462 10.31 -4.35 4.88
CA ARG A 462 10.91 -5.63 4.47
C ARG A 462 10.54 -6.06 3.06
N ALA A 463 9.25 -6.04 2.74
CA ALA A 463 8.76 -6.42 1.41
C ALA A 463 9.22 -5.45 0.31
N ASN A 464 9.28 -4.15 0.61
CA ASN A 464 9.73 -3.13 -0.32
C ASN A 464 11.24 -3.21 -0.56
N ILE A 465 12.05 -3.37 0.50
CA ILE A 465 13.50 -3.53 0.37
C ILE A 465 13.83 -4.75 -0.51
N LEU A 466 13.13 -5.87 -0.31
CA LEU A 466 13.33 -7.07 -1.13
C LEU A 466 12.92 -6.84 -2.59
N ALA A 467 11.83 -6.12 -2.84
CA ALA A 467 11.42 -5.74 -4.19
C ALA A 467 12.44 -4.80 -4.86
N VAL A 468 13.03 -3.87 -4.10
CA VAL A 468 14.10 -2.99 -4.58
C VAL A 468 15.36 -3.79 -4.91
N LEU A 469 15.76 -4.74 -4.08
CA LEU A 469 16.90 -5.63 -4.35
C LEU A 469 16.72 -6.40 -5.66
N ARG A 470 15.53 -6.99 -5.88
CA ARG A 470 15.21 -7.70 -7.14
C ARG A 470 15.27 -6.79 -8.36
N ALA A 471 14.63 -5.61 -8.27
CA ALA A 471 14.60 -4.66 -9.37
C ALA A 471 15.99 -4.10 -9.68
N ALA A 472 16.75 -3.68 -8.67
CA ALA A 472 18.09 -3.16 -8.82
C ALA A 472 19.07 -4.21 -9.40
N SER A 473 18.96 -5.46 -8.97
CA SER A 473 19.70 -6.59 -9.53
C SER A 473 19.39 -6.77 -11.03
N GLY A 474 18.08 -6.73 -11.39
CA GLY A 474 17.64 -6.83 -12.80
C GLY A 474 18.17 -5.71 -13.70
N PHE A 475 18.42 -4.52 -13.15
CA PHE A 475 19.02 -3.39 -13.86
C PHE A 475 20.55 -3.35 -13.79
N GLY A 476 21.21 -4.34 -13.18
CA GLY A 476 22.67 -4.42 -13.07
C GLY A 476 23.28 -3.38 -12.13
N LEU A 477 22.53 -2.93 -11.11
CA LEU A 477 23.03 -1.99 -10.10
C LEU A 477 23.80 -2.75 -9.00
N HIS A 478 24.89 -3.41 -9.37
CA HIS A 478 25.57 -4.41 -8.55
C HIS A 478 26.04 -3.86 -7.20
N ARG A 479 26.76 -2.73 -7.21
CA ARG A 479 27.30 -2.15 -5.97
C ARG A 479 26.22 -1.78 -4.95
N PRO A 480 25.19 -1.01 -5.26
CA PRO A 480 24.11 -0.72 -4.32
C PRO A 480 23.36 -1.97 -3.83
N VAL A 481 23.22 -3.00 -4.68
CA VAL A 481 22.51 -4.25 -4.31
C VAL A 481 23.25 -4.98 -3.20
N TRP A 482 24.56 -5.22 -3.34
CA TRP A 482 25.30 -5.94 -2.30
C TRP A 482 25.43 -5.13 -1.01
N GLN A 483 25.56 -3.79 -1.10
CA GLN A 483 25.60 -2.91 0.06
C GLN A 483 24.28 -2.91 0.81
N LEU A 484 23.15 -2.83 0.10
CA LEU A 484 21.81 -2.90 0.68
C LEU A 484 21.54 -4.26 1.34
N ALA A 485 21.93 -5.37 0.70
CA ALA A 485 21.78 -6.72 1.24
C ALA A 485 22.59 -6.92 2.53
N GLU A 486 23.80 -6.38 2.60
CA GLU A 486 24.62 -6.45 3.82
C GLU A 486 23.97 -5.70 4.97
N GLY A 487 23.51 -4.44 4.77
CA GLY A 487 22.84 -3.65 5.77
C GLY A 487 21.52 -4.27 6.23
N PHE A 488 20.73 -4.79 5.28
CA PHE A 488 19.43 -5.42 5.54
C PHE A 488 19.54 -6.68 6.43
N THR A 489 20.71 -7.31 6.48
CA THR A 489 20.96 -8.50 7.32
C THR A 489 20.61 -8.26 8.79
N VAL A 490 20.73 -7.03 9.30
CA VAL A 490 20.50 -6.73 10.73
C VAL A 490 19.07 -7.07 11.15
N LEU A 491 18.08 -6.89 10.28
CA LEU A 491 16.70 -7.29 10.54
C LEU A 491 16.61 -8.77 10.88
N PHE A 492 17.24 -9.62 10.08
CA PHE A 492 17.14 -11.08 10.19
C PHE A 492 17.92 -11.67 11.39
N LEU A 493 18.76 -10.86 12.03
CA LEU A 493 19.37 -11.23 13.29
C LEU A 493 18.39 -11.12 14.47
N HIS A 494 17.32 -10.35 14.30
CA HIS A 494 16.26 -10.14 15.28
C HIS A 494 14.97 -10.89 14.88
N HIS A 495 14.57 -10.80 13.62
CA HIS A 495 13.37 -11.43 13.06
C HIS A 495 13.76 -12.47 12.00
N ARG A 496 13.40 -13.74 12.22
CA ARG A 496 13.91 -14.87 11.44
C ARG A 496 13.06 -15.20 10.20
N HIS A 497 12.91 -14.26 9.28
CA HIS A 497 12.28 -14.50 7.96
C HIS A 497 13.27 -15.22 7.04
N LEU A 498 13.47 -16.53 7.24
CA LEU A 498 14.55 -17.31 6.62
C LEU A 498 14.54 -17.29 5.08
N ALA A 499 13.35 -17.25 4.47
CA ALA A 499 13.22 -17.20 3.01
C ALA A 499 13.72 -15.86 2.44
N ASP A 500 13.28 -14.75 3.02
CA ASP A 500 13.67 -13.39 2.61
C ASP A 500 15.15 -13.13 2.90
N TRP A 501 15.63 -13.63 4.05
CA TRP A 501 17.04 -13.54 4.42
C TRP A 501 17.95 -14.24 3.39
N ARG A 502 17.61 -15.50 3.06
CA ARG A 502 18.33 -16.25 2.06
C ARG A 502 18.34 -15.52 0.72
N GLU A 503 17.16 -15.12 0.23
CA GLU A 503 17.03 -14.45 -1.06
C GLU A 503 17.83 -13.15 -1.13
N SER A 504 17.75 -12.30 -0.11
CA SER A 504 18.48 -11.03 -0.05
C SER A 504 19.99 -11.25 -0.13
N LEU A 505 20.49 -12.28 0.58
CA LEU A 505 21.92 -12.61 0.57
C LEU A 505 22.37 -13.31 -0.72
N GLU A 506 21.53 -14.12 -1.35
CA GLU A 506 21.81 -14.69 -2.69
C GLU A 506 21.93 -13.58 -3.74
N LEU A 507 21.00 -12.62 -3.76
CA LEU A 507 21.07 -11.45 -4.66
C LEU A 507 22.30 -10.59 -4.37
N GLY A 508 22.60 -10.35 -3.10
CA GLY A 508 23.77 -9.58 -2.68
C GLY A 508 25.10 -10.24 -3.03
N ALA A 509 25.25 -11.53 -2.77
CA ALA A 509 26.47 -12.28 -3.08
C ALA A 509 26.74 -12.33 -4.58
N GLU A 510 25.72 -12.56 -5.39
CA GLU A 510 25.84 -12.53 -6.86
C GLU A 510 26.19 -11.12 -7.36
N ALA A 511 25.57 -10.09 -6.79
CA ALA A 511 25.88 -8.71 -7.14
C ALA A 511 27.33 -8.34 -6.76
N ALA A 512 27.83 -8.77 -5.59
CA ALA A 512 29.21 -8.56 -5.17
C ALA A 512 30.20 -9.26 -6.13
N ARG A 513 29.86 -10.47 -6.57
CA ARG A 513 30.63 -11.22 -7.57
C ARG A 513 30.72 -10.46 -8.91
N LEU A 514 29.60 -9.92 -9.38
CA LEU A 514 29.52 -9.15 -10.62
C LEU A 514 30.20 -7.77 -10.53
N ASP A 515 30.25 -7.20 -9.32
CA ASP A 515 30.97 -5.94 -9.04
C ASP A 515 32.49 -6.16 -8.85
N GLY A 516 32.96 -7.41 -8.77
CA GLY A 516 34.35 -7.75 -8.49
C GLY A 516 34.78 -7.46 -7.04
N ALA A 517 33.83 -7.33 -6.12
CA ALA A 517 34.07 -6.98 -4.72
C ALA A 517 34.27 -8.24 -3.86
N ALA A 518 35.46 -8.85 -3.93
CA ALA A 518 35.77 -10.13 -3.29
C ALA A 518 35.49 -10.15 -1.78
N ALA A 519 35.84 -9.09 -1.06
CA ALA A 519 35.56 -8.98 0.38
C ALA A 519 34.04 -8.96 0.67
N ALA A 520 33.25 -8.24 -0.14
CA ALA A 520 31.78 -8.20 0.00
C ALA A 520 31.15 -9.56 -0.35
N GLU A 521 31.63 -10.21 -1.40
CA GLU A 521 31.19 -11.56 -1.77
C GLU A 521 31.46 -12.55 -0.63
N ALA A 522 32.67 -12.56 -0.08
CA ALA A 522 33.03 -13.40 1.07
C ALA A 522 32.12 -13.16 2.26
N ARG A 523 31.88 -11.90 2.60
CA ARG A 523 31.02 -11.50 3.69
C ARG A 523 29.58 -12.00 3.52
N LEU A 524 28.98 -11.77 2.37
CA LEU A 524 27.58 -12.15 2.10
C LEU A 524 27.40 -13.67 2.04
N ARG A 525 28.37 -14.39 1.43
CA ARG A 525 28.37 -15.87 1.41
C ARG A 525 28.51 -16.46 2.82
N SER A 526 29.39 -15.89 3.66
CA SER A 526 29.51 -16.35 5.05
C SER A 526 28.20 -16.11 5.84
N LEU A 527 27.55 -14.97 5.66
CA LEU A 527 26.23 -14.67 6.27
C LEU A 527 25.14 -15.61 5.75
N LEU A 528 25.14 -15.95 4.44
CA LEU A 528 24.18 -16.85 3.81
C LEU A 528 24.19 -18.26 4.40
N SER A 529 25.33 -18.69 4.95
CA SER A 529 25.43 -19.99 5.62
C SER A 529 24.42 -20.12 6.78
N ARG A 530 24.05 -19.03 7.47
CA ARG A 530 23.13 -19.06 8.61
C ARG A 530 21.70 -19.49 8.21
N PRO A 531 20.99 -18.77 7.31
CA PRO A 531 19.66 -19.21 6.90
C PRO A 531 19.69 -20.58 6.21
N LEU A 532 20.77 -20.93 5.50
CA LEU A 532 20.91 -22.26 4.89
C LEU A 532 20.98 -23.38 5.94
N LEU A 533 21.75 -23.18 7.02
CA LEU A 533 21.82 -24.14 8.13
C LEU A 533 20.48 -24.27 8.86
N ASP A 534 19.77 -23.18 9.06
CA ASP A 534 18.47 -23.20 9.70
C ASP A 534 17.40 -23.88 8.81
N LEU A 535 17.55 -23.77 7.48
CA LEU A 535 16.72 -24.47 6.47
C LEU A 535 17.20 -25.92 6.21
N ARG A 536 18.17 -26.45 6.96
CA ARG A 536 18.75 -27.77 6.78
C ARG A 536 19.38 -28.02 5.40
N GLN A 537 19.92 -26.97 4.79
CA GLN A 537 20.64 -27.02 3.52
C GLN A 537 22.15 -27.07 3.74
N ASP A 538 22.59 -28.04 4.55
CA ASP A 538 23.97 -28.10 5.09
C ASP A 538 25.05 -28.20 3.98
N VAL A 539 24.77 -28.96 2.91
CA VAL A 539 25.69 -29.09 1.76
C VAL A 539 25.93 -27.74 1.07
N ARG A 540 24.84 -26.98 0.88
CA ARG A 540 24.95 -25.61 0.30
C ARG A 540 25.67 -24.68 1.25
N ALA A 541 25.33 -24.71 2.55
CA ALA A 541 25.96 -23.88 3.56
C ALA A 541 27.49 -24.09 3.56
N LYS A 542 27.95 -25.35 3.45
CA LYS A 542 29.38 -25.65 3.35
C LYS A 542 30.03 -25.11 2.07
N ALA A 543 29.38 -25.27 0.93
CA ALA A 543 29.89 -24.75 -0.33
C ALA A 543 30.04 -23.21 -0.32
N GLU A 544 29.04 -22.50 0.28
CA GLU A 544 29.13 -21.04 0.43
C GLU A 544 30.25 -20.62 1.37
N LEU A 545 30.47 -21.36 2.47
CA LEU A 545 31.57 -21.10 3.41
C LEU A 545 32.94 -21.38 2.77
N ASP A 546 33.11 -22.47 2.01
CA ASP A 546 34.37 -22.77 1.33
C ASP A 546 34.74 -21.67 0.33
N ARG A 547 33.74 -21.16 -0.42
CA ARG A 547 33.98 -20.05 -1.33
C ARG A 547 34.28 -18.75 -0.57
N ALA A 548 33.56 -18.48 0.55
CA ALA A 548 33.82 -17.32 1.40
C ALA A 548 35.23 -17.32 1.97
N GLU A 549 35.75 -18.49 2.40
CA GLU A 549 37.12 -18.63 2.91
C GLU A 549 38.17 -18.27 1.86
N GLN A 550 38.04 -18.80 0.64
CA GLN A 550 38.94 -18.47 -0.47
C GLN A 550 38.97 -16.97 -0.76
N LEU A 551 37.78 -16.36 -0.88
CA LEU A 551 37.66 -14.95 -1.20
C LEU A 551 38.12 -14.04 -0.06
N ALA A 552 37.92 -14.43 1.20
CA ALA A 552 38.45 -13.69 2.34
C ALA A 552 39.96 -13.65 2.37
N VAL A 553 40.62 -14.77 2.04
CA VAL A 553 42.09 -14.83 1.87
C VAL A 553 42.55 -13.97 0.69
N GLU A 554 41.88 -14.09 -0.48
CA GLU A 554 42.20 -13.29 -1.66
C GLU A 554 42.04 -11.78 -1.41
N SER A 555 41.07 -11.36 -0.57
CA SER A 555 40.85 -9.96 -0.22
C SER A 555 41.89 -9.34 0.70
N GLY A 556 42.69 -10.16 1.41
CA GLY A 556 43.64 -9.70 2.41
C GLY A 556 43.04 -9.06 3.66
N HIS A 557 41.72 -9.12 3.85
CA HIS A 557 41.02 -8.47 4.96
C HIS A 557 40.98 -9.38 6.20
N THR A 558 41.93 -9.19 7.16
CA THR A 558 42.15 -10.09 8.31
C THR A 558 40.89 -10.28 9.17
N VAL A 559 40.14 -9.20 9.51
CA VAL A 559 38.90 -9.30 10.30
C VAL A 559 37.82 -10.11 9.59
N LEU A 560 37.72 -9.99 8.25
CA LEU A 560 36.81 -10.80 7.47
C LEU A 560 37.21 -12.28 7.46
N GLN A 561 38.50 -12.58 7.35
CA GLN A 561 39.01 -13.97 7.47
C GLN A 561 38.64 -14.56 8.83
N ALA A 562 38.85 -13.79 9.91
CA ALA A 562 38.44 -14.18 11.25
C ALA A 562 36.94 -14.47 11.37
N SER A 563 36.11 -13.60 10.76
CA SER A 563 34.64 -13.78 10.74
C SER A 563 34.24 -15.03 9.96
N VAL A 564 34.88 -15.33 8.81
CA VAL A 564 34.59 -16.54 8.04
C VAL A 564 34.97 -17.80 8.81
N GLN A 565 36.08 -17.80 9.52
CA GLN A 565 36.46 -18.91 10.40
C GLN A 565 35.44 -19.12 11.53
N GLU A 566 34.86 -18.05 12.09
CA GLU A 566 33.77 -18.17 13.07
C GLU A 566 32.55 -18.87 12.44
N PHE A 567 32.13 -18.51 11.22
CA PHE A 567 31.01 -19.18 10.54
C PHE A 567 31.33 -20.64 10.17
N LEU A 568 32.55 -20.96 9.81
CA LEU A 568 33.02 -22.35 9.62
C LEU A 568 32.93 -23.11 10.94
N GLY A 569 33.36 -22.52 12.05
CA GLY A 569 33.21 -23.11 13.38
C GLY A 569 31.76 -23.45 13.69
N ARG A 570 30.81 -22.54 13.47
CA ARG A 570 29.36 -22.77 13.65
C ARG A 570 28.80 -23.88 12.77
N TYR A 571 29.34 -24.05 11.55
CA TYR A 571 28.99 -25.19 10.71
C TYR A 571 29.50 -26.49 11.34
N TRP A 572 30.77 -26.49 11.78
CA TRP A 572 31.42 -27.68 12.35
C TRP A 572 30.88 -28.08 13.74
N ASP A 573 30.32 -27.12 14.52
CA ASP A 573 29.61 -27.45 15.80
C ASP A 573 28.53 -28.51 15.59
N ARG A 574 27.92 -28.58 14.41
CA ARG A 574 26.85 -29.53 14.07
C ARG A 574 27.36 -30.82 13.44
N HIS A 575 28.57 -30.83 12.88
CA HIS A 575 29.06 -31.90 12.02
C HIS A 575 30.35 -32.56 12.53
N ASP A 576 31.27 -31.78 13.09
CA ASP A 576 32.57 -32.24 13.59
C ASP A 576 33.11 -31.28 14.68
N PRO A 577 32.86 -31.56 15.95
CA PRO A 577 33.25 -30.68 17.03
C PRO A 577 34.78 -30.42 17.13
N ALA A 578 35.62 -31.35 16.67
CA ALA A 578 37.07 -31.13 16.67
C ALA A 578 37.46 -30.06 15.67
N ARG A 579 36.89 -30.10 14.47
CA ARG A 579 37.07 -29.05 13.44
C ARG A 579 36.48 -27.72 13.90
N ALA A 580 35.39 -27.70 14.68
CA ALA A 580 34.85 -26.47 15.25
C ALA A 580 35.88 -25.76 16.13
N VAL A 581 36.53 -26.50 17.01
CA VAL A 581 37.61 -25.97 17.89
C VAL A 581 38.74 -25.38 17.06
N ASP A 582 39.18 -26.06 15.96
CA ASP A 582 40.27 -25.57 15.11
C ASP A 582 39.86 -24.28 14.36
N ALA A 583 38.65 -24.22 13.83
CA ALA A 583 38.12 -23.02 13.16
C ALA A 583 38.03 -21.82 14.14
N TYR A 584 37.51 -22.01 15.34
CA TYR A 584 37.47 -20.95 16.35
C TYR A 584 38.85 -20.52 16.85
N ARG A 585 39.83 -21.42 16.92
CA ARG A 585 41.24 -21.07 17.22
C ARG A 585 41.82 -20.20 16.08
N ALA A 586 41.56 -20.55 14.83
CA ALA A 586 41.96 -19.75 13.69
C ALA A 586 41.33 -18.36 13.73
N SER A 587 40.00 -18.28 13.99
CA SER A 587 39.31 -17.02 14.18
C SER A 587 39.93 -16.17 15.29
N LEU A 588 40.26 -16.78 16.45
CA LEU A 588 40.88 -16.09 17.57
C LEU A 588 42.25 -15.52 17.18
N ALA A 589 43.10 -16.31 16.53
CA ALA A 589 44.44 -15.88 16.11
C ALA A 589 44.35 -14.66 15.15
N LEU A 590 43.46 -14.71 14.18
CA LEU A 590 43.25 -13.62 13.24
C LEU A 590 42.70 -12.35 13.89
N ASN A 591 41.80 -12.47 14.87
CA ASN A 591 41.28 -11.30 15.59
C ASN A 591 42.36 -10.66 16.48
N ILE A 592 43.25 -11.46 17.10
CA ILE A 592 44.40 -10.95 17.82
C ILE A 592 45.36 -10.22 16.89
N GLU A 593 45.69 -10.81 15.72
CA GLU A 593 46.51 -10.17 14.70
C GLU A 593 45.93 -8.85 14.21
N ALA A 594 44.62 -8.78 14.05
CA ALA A 594 43.89 -7.58 13.62
C ALA A 594 43.67 -6.54 14.71
N GLU A 595 44.08 -6.80 15.94
CA GLU A 595 43.81 -5.95 17.12
C GLU A 595 42.32 -5.64 17.29
N GLU A 596 41.42 -6.64 17.04
CA GLU A 596 39.98 -6.50 17.10
C GLU A 596 39.41 -7.10 18.41
N PRO A 597 39.28 -6.31 19.48
CA PRO A 597 38.97 -6.83 20.83
C PRO A 597 37.62 -7.54 20.90
N ARG A 598 36.64 -7.03 20.18
CA ARG A 598 35.30 -7.64 20.15
C ARG A 598 35.27 -8.97 19.40
N GLY A 599 35.95 -9.03 18.26
CA GLY A 599 36.14 -10.26 17.51
C GLY A 599 36.90 -11.31 18.30
N GLU A 600 37.93 -10.89 19.04
CA GLU A 600 38.69 -11.73 19.97
C GLU A 600 37.79 -12.32 21.06
N ALA A 601 36.94 -11.50 21.68
CA ALA A 601 36.00 -11.95 22.72
C ALA A 601 34.96 -12.93 22.14
N LEU A 602 34.44 -12.67 20.96
CA LEU A 602 33.49 -13.58 20.25
C LEU A 602 34.16 -14.93 19.96
N ALA A 603 35.36 -14.91 19.38
CA ALA A 603 36.08 -16.14 19.04
C ALA A 603 36.41 -16.96 20.32
N ARG A 604 36.81 -16.31 21.42
CA ARG A 604 37.01 -16.99 22.72
C ARG A 604 35.72 -17.58 23.27
N TYR A 605 34.60 -16.86 23.16
CA TYR A 605 33.30 -17.34 23.59
C TYR A 605 32.90 -18.62 22.85
N PHE A 606 32.92 -18.60 21.51
CA PHE A 606 32.58 -19.78 20.72
C PHE A 606 33.58 -20.94 20.92
N LEU A 607 34.87 -20.61 21.04
CA LEU A 607 35.87 -21.61 21.33
C LEU A 607 35.59 -22.29 22.68
N GLY A 608 35.24 -21.52 23.71
CA GLY A 608 34.86 -22.05 25.01
C GLY A 608 33.64 -22.97 24.97
N CYS A 609 32.62 -22.57 24.21
CA CYS A 609 31.43 -23.41 23.99
C CYS A 609 31.78 -24.73 23.28
N ALA A 610 32.61 -24.70 22.23
CA ALA A 610 33.05 -25.87 21.51
C ALA A 610 33.95 -26.81 22.39
N GLN A 611 34.85 -26.23 23.18
CA GLN A 611 35.67 -26.99 24.11
C GLN A 611 34.82 -27.66 25.21
N SER A 612 33.80 -26.97 25.72
CA SER A 612 32.85 -27.52 26.67
C SER A 612 32.09 -28.72 26.08
N ALA A 613 31.66 -28.59 24.83
CA ALA A 613 30.99 -29.69 24.10
C ALA A 613 31.91 -30.87 23.81
N ALA A 614 33.22 -30.62 23.64
CA ALA A 614 34.24 -31.65 23.45
C ALA A 614 34.72 -32.29 24.78
N GLY A 615 34.23 -31.82 25.96
CA GLY A 615 34.57 -32.37 27.26
C GLY A 615 35.78 -31.72 27.95
N ASP A 616 36.43 -30.73 27.35
CA ASP A 616 37.51 -29.95 27.93
C ASP A 616 36.96 -28.78 28.75
N HIS A 617 36.30 -29.07 29.87
CA HIS A 617 35.59 -28.10 30.68
C HIS A 617 36.49 -27.06 31.32
N ALA A 618 37.73 -27.45 31.76
CA ALA A 618 38.66 -26.53 32.41
C ALA A 618 39.15 -25.41 31.49
N THR A 619 39.51 -25.79 30.24
CA THR A 619 39.93 -24.83 29.23
C THR A 619 38.73 -23.96 28.77
N ALA A 620 37.53 -24.57 28.63
CA ALA A 620 36.29 -23.87 28.31
C ALA A 620 35.95 -22.76 29.32
N LEU A 621 36.01 -23.06 30.62
CA LEU A 621 35.74 -22.09 31.68
C LEU A 621 36.70 -20.91 31.62
N THR A 622 37.98 -21.18 31.34
CA THR A 622 39.00 -20.14 31.20
C THR A 622 38.71 -19.24 29.99
N ALA A 623 38.32 -19.84 28.84
CA ALA A 623 37.99 -19.10 27.63
C ALA A 623 36.73 -18.25 27.79
N LEU A 624 35.66 -18.82 28.37
CA LEU A 624 34.39 -18.13 28.63
C LEU A 624 34.56 -16.98 29.67
N GLY A 625 35.39 -17.19 30.72
CA GLY A 625 35.72 -16.16 31.70
C GLY A 625 36.38 -14.95 31.04
N ARG A 626 37.44 -15.17 30.22
CA ARG A 626 38.13 -14.09 29.51
C ARG A 626 37.22 -13.39 28.50
N ALA A 627 36.38 -14.14 27.79
CA ALA A 627 35.41 -13.55 26.87
C ALA A 627 34.45 -12.60 27.61
N ARG A 628 33.92 -13.06 28.78
CA ARG A 628 33.02 -12.26 29.60
C ARG A 628 33.70 -10.98 30.11
N GLU A 629 34.92 -11.05 30.59
CA GLU A 629 35.70 -9.89 31.06
C GLU A 629 35.86 -8.86 29.94
N THR A 630 36.21 -9.32 28.72
CA THR A 630 36.37 -8.43 27.58
C THR A 630 35.03 -7.82 27.15
N PHE A 631 33.91 -8.57 27.14
CA PHE A 631 32.59 -8.02 26.83
C PHE A 631 32.15 -6.96 27.82
N LEU A 632 32.42 -7.16 29.13
CA LEU A 632 32.13 -6.15 30.14
C LEU A 632 32.97 -4.87 29.94
N ALA A 633 34.26 -5.02 29.61
CA ALA A 633 35.13 -3.88 29.30
C ALA A 633 34.67 -3.09 28.05
N LEU A 634 34.05 -3.75 27.11
CA LEU A 634 33.45 -3.15 25.87
C LEU A 634 32.02 -2.63 26.07
N GLY A 635 31.41 -2.83 27.26
CA GLY A 635 30.01 -2.46 27.49
C GLY A 635 28.97 -3.38 26.79
N ASP A 636 29.39 -4.55 26.25
CA ASP A 636 28.48 -5.55 25.69
C ASP A 636 27.92 -6.46 26.80
N GLU A 637 27.05 -5.87 27.64
CA GLU A 637 26.41 -6.57 28.76
C GLU A 637 25.66 -7.83 28.34
N ARG A 638 25.02 -7.79 27.14
CA ARG A 638 24.29 -8.92 26.58
C ARG A 638 25.20 -10.12 26.33
N MET A 639 26.36 -9.92 25.69
CA MET A 639 27.31 -11.00 25.44
C MET A 639 28.01 -11.45 26.69
N ALA A 640 28.23 -10.56 27.64
CA ALA A 640 28.78 -10.91 28.97
C ALA A 640 27.81 -11.83 29.73
N ALA A 641 26.52 -11.54 29.74
CA ALA A 641 25.49 -12.37 30.37
C ALA A 641 25.34 -13.74 29.67
N ARG A 642 25.41 -13.77 28.34
CA ARG A 642 25.45 -15.05 27.59
C ARG A 642 26.67 -15.90 27.94
N SER A 643 27.85 -15.27 28.05
CA SER A 643 29.07 -15.98 28.45
C SER A 643 28.92 -16.57 29.84
N LEU A 644 28.24 -15.89 30.75
CA LEU A 644 27.94 -16.39 32.08
C LEU A 644 26.96 -17.58 32.05
N ALA A 645 25.93 -17.54 31.20
CA ALA A 645 25.01 -18.66 31.03
C ALA A 645 25.74 -19.92 30.52
N ASP A 646 26.63 -19.77 29.51
CA ASP A 646 27.40 -20.90 28.99
C ASP A 646 28.51 -21.37 29.97
N THR A 647 28.99 -20.49 30.82
CA THR A 647 29.82 -20.89 31.98
C THR A 647 29.02 -21.78 32.91
N GLY A 648 27.78 -21.42 33.25
CA GLY A 648 26.89 -22.25 34.06
C GLY A 648 26.63 -23.62 33.45
N ARG A 649 26.33 -23.68 32.15
CA ARG A 649 26.17 -24.94 31.40
C ARG A 649 27.44 -25.80 31.44
N THR A 650 28.60 -25.17 31.35
CA THR A 650 29.88 -25.85 31.40
C THR A 650 30.16 -26.42 32.76
N LEU A 651 29.88 -25.67 33.84
CA LEU A 651 29.97 -26.12 35.24
C LEU A 651 29.03 -27.30 35.50
N ALA A 652 27.79 -27.25 34.96
CA ALA A 652 26.87 -28.37 35.09
C ALA A 652 27.42 -29.66 34.44
N ARG A 653 28.05 -29.54 33.28
CA ARG A 653 28.68 -30.69 32.58
C ARG A 653 29.92 -31.21 33.34
N SER A 654 30.64 -30.35 34.04
CA SER A 654 31.79 -30.76 34.86
C SER A 654 31.38 -31.39 36.21
N GLY A 655 30.11 -31.28 36.60
CA GLY A 655 29.55 -31.82 37.85
C GLY A 655 29.48 -30.79 38.99
N ASP A 656 29.85 -29.54 38.76
CA ASP A 656 29.87 -28.47 39.78
C ASP A 656 28.49 -27.80 39.86
N LEU A 657 27.44 -28.58 40.24
CA LEU A 657 26.02 -28.21 40.10
C LEU A 657 25.65 -26.95 40.90
N ALA A 658 26.22 -26.74 42.09
CA ALA A 658 25.92 -25.56 42.91
C ALA A 658 26.44 -24.26 42.27
N GLU A 659 27.66 -24.29 41.71
CA GLU A 659 28.22 -23.14 41.00
C GLU A 659 27.51 -22.91 39.69
N ALA A 660 27.07 -23.99 38.99
CA ALA A 660 26.28 -23.93 37.77
C ALA A 660 24.95 -23.20 37.99
N ALA A 661 24.20 -23.61 39.03
CA ALA A 661 22.91 -22.98 39.36
C ALA A 661 23.08 -21.50 39.71
N ALA A 662 24.11 -21.15 40.49
CA ALA A 662 24.41 -19.75 40.84
C ALA A 662 24.81 -18.92 39.60
N ALA A 663 25.53 -19.50 38.65
CA ALA A 663 25.91 -18.82 37.40
C ALA A 663 24.70 -18.61 36.47
N LEU A 664 23.83 -19.63 36.31
CA LEU A 664 22.63 -19.55 35.47
C LEU A 664 21.59 -18.58 36.02
N SER A 665 21.38 -18.57 37.36
CA SER A 665 20.49 -17.62 38.02
C SER A 665 20.92 -16.17 37.75
N ARG A 666 22.19 -15.86 37.98
CA ARG A 666 22.73 -14.51 37.68
C ARG A 666 22.68 -14.17 36.22
N ALA A 667 22.93 -15.13 35.35
CA ALA A 667 22.85 -14.92 33.90
C ALA A 667 21.41 -14.62 33.45
N ALA A 668 20.42 -15.32 34.01
CA ALA A 668 18.99 -15.07 33.69
C ALA A 668 18.57 -13.65 34.12
N ASP A 669 19.01 -13.19 35.33
CA ASP A 669 18.69 -11.85 35.80
C ASP A 669 19.43 -10.76 34.99
N ASP A 670 20.68 -10.99 34.60
CA ASP A 670 21.42 -10.09 33.73
C ASP A 670 20.78 -10.01 32.30
N LEU A 671 20.37 -11.16 31.75
CA LEU A 671 19.70 -11.23 30.42
C LEU A 671 18.33 -10.54 30.45
N HIS A 672 17.59 -10.69 31.56
CA HIS A 672 16.33 -9.97 31.77
C HIS A 672 16.54 -8.46 31.76
N ARG A 673 17.51 -7.97 32.52
CA ARG A 673 17.84 -6.54 32.64
C ARG A 673 18.21 -5.90 31.29
N VAL A 674 18.89 -6.64 30.41
CA VAL A 674 19.28 -6.16 29.05
C VAL A 674 18.27 -6.49 27.97
N GLY A 675 17.08 -7.00 28.33
CA GLY A 675 16.01 -7.32 27.37
C GLY A 675 16.35 -8.49 26.43
N ALA A 676 17.24 -9.38 26.79
CA ALA A 676 17.67 -10.50 25.95
C ALA A 676 16.79 -11.76 26.16
N SER A 677 15.49 -11.59 26.03
CA SER A 677 14.42 -12.52 26.42
C SER A 677 14.64 -13.97 25.98
N HIS A 678 15.02 -14.20 24.71
CA HIS A 678 15.23 -15.58 24.23
C HIS A 678 16.36 -16.32 24.98
N TYR A 679 17.43 -15.63 25.35
CA TYR A 679 18.54 -16.21 26.10
C TYR A 679 18.22 -16.35 27.60
N GLU A 680 17.41 -15.42 28.15
CA GLU A 680 16.86 -15.52 29.49
C GLU A 680 16.05 -16.81 29.68
N ALA A 681 15.07 -17.04 28.76
CA ALA A 681 14.24 -18.23 28.84
C ALA A 681 15.06 -19.53 28.78
N GLY A 682 16.08 -19.59 27.93
CA GLY A 682 16.96 -20.74 27.85
C GLY A 682 17.81 -20.93 29.12
N ALA A 683 18.30 -19.85 29.77
CA ALA A 683 19.04 -19.93 31.01
C ALA A 683 18.14 -20.37 32.18
N LEU A 684 16.87 -19.95 32.19
CA LEU A 684 15.88 -20.39 33.21
C LEU A 684 15.50 -21.87 33.06
N GLU A 685 15.38 -22.39 31.82
CA GLU A 685 15.17 -23.82 31.60
C GLU A 685 16.37 -24.65 32.10
N ASP A 686 17.60 -24.23 31.74
CA ASP A 686 18.82 -24.92 32.20
C ASP A 686 18.95 -24.86 33.72
N LEU A 687 18.55 -23.74 34.34
CA LEU A 687 18.53 -23.61 35.81
C LEU A 687 17.50 -24.55 36.42
N ALA A 688 16.28 -24.63 35.88
CA ALA A 688 15.23 -25.52 36.35
C ALA A 688 15.65 -27.00 36.33
N ASP A 689 16.51 -27.38 35.37
CA ASP A 689 17.04 -28.75 35.25
C ASP A 689 18.08 -29.09 36.35
N LEU A 690 18.60 -28.10 37.06
CA LEU A 690 19.62 -28.24 38.13
C LEU A 690 19.06 -28.10 39.54
N LEU A 691 17.84 -27.60 39.70
CA LEU A 691 17.20 -27.38 40.99
C LEU A 691 16.50 -28.62 41.52
N ASP A 692 16.50 -28.80 42.86
CA ASP A 692 15.79 -29.89 43.54
C ASP A 692 14.42 -29.45 44.10
N ASP A 693 14.24 -28.15 44.39
CA ASP A 693 12.99 -27.64 44.95
C ASP A 693 11.90 -27.46 43.86
N PRO A 694 10.78 -28.21 44.00
CA PRO A 694 9.69 -28.10 43.03
C PRO A 694 9.06 -26.70 42.89
N VAL A 695 9.20 -25.85 43.91
CA VAL A 695 8.69 -24.48 43.89
C VAL A 695 9.58 -23.61 43.01
N GLU A 696 10.90 -23.68 43.23
CA GLU A 696 11.88 -22.94 42.43
C GLU A 696 11.89 -23.38 40.97
N ILE A 697 11.78 -24.70 40.72
CA ILE A 697 11.64 -25.25 39.34
C ILE A 697 10.43 -24.64 38.65
N ARG A 698 9.27 -24.65 39.31
CA ARG A 698 8.04 -24.08 38.73
C ARG A 698 8.15 -22.60 38.49
N ASP A 699 8.82 -21.86 39.33
CA ASP A 699 8.98 -20.40 39.13
C ASP A 699 9.91 -20.09 37.96
N CYS A 700 11.01 -20.83 37.78
CA CYS A 700 11.88 -20.72 36.61
C CYS A 700 11.13 -21.05 35.32
N LEU A 701 10.39 -22.16 35.29
CA LEU A 701 9.63 -22.57 34.10
C LEU A 701 8.48 -21.61 33.77
N ARG A 702 7.81 -20.99 34.77
CA ARG A 702 6.78 -19.97 34.53
C ARG A 702 7.37 -18.70 33.92
N ARG A 703 8.50 -18.22 34.45
CA ARG A 703 9.22 -17.09 33.86
C ARG A 703 9.64 -17.40 32.43
N ALA A 704 10.19 -18.58 32.15
CA ALA A 704 10.56 -19.01 30.83
C ALA A 704 9.34 -19.08 29.87
N LEU A 705 8.19 -19.63 30.35
CA LEU A 705 6.94 -19.68 29.59
C LEU A 705 6.45 -18.30 29.20
N THR A 706 6.38 -17.37 30.16
CA THR A 706 5.97 -15.98 29.88
C THR A 706 6.82 -15.36 28.78
N VAL A 707 8.13 -15.50 28.87
CA VAL A 707 9.07 -14.97 27.85
C VAL A 707 8.85 -15.63 26.47
N TYR A 708 8.60 -16.94 26.42
CA TYR A 708 8.33 -17.62 25.14
C TYR A 708 6.97 -17.29 24.56
N GLU A 709 5.94 -17.09 25.38
CA GLU A 709 4.60 -16.67 24.93
C GLU A 709 4.62 -15.25 24.36
N GLU A 710 5.25 -14.30 25.05
CA GLU A 710 5.43 -12.93 24.57
C GLU A 710 6.21 -12.88 23.25
N GLY A 711 7.22 -13.75 23.10
CA GLY A 711 8.02 -13.88 21.89
C GLY A 711 7.41 -14.77 20.80
N GLY A 712 6.22 -15.35 20.99
CA GLY A 712 5.57 -16.26 20.04
C GLY A 712 6.40 -17.53 19.74
N SER A 713 7.21 -18.00 20.68
CA SER A 713 8.11 -19.15 20.48
C SER A 713 7.33 -20.49 20.54
N PRO A 714 7.57 -21.45 19.63
CA PRO A 714 6.98 -22.78 19.71
C PRO A 714 7.40 -23.56 20.98
N ARG A 715 8.51 -23.17 21.64
CA ARG A 715 8.94 -23.78 22.91
C ARG A 715 7.99 -23.49 24.07
N ALA A 716 7.12 -22.50 23.97
CA ALA A 716 6.08 -22.27 24.99
C ALA A 716 5.23 -23.51 25.27
N ALA A 717 4.87 -24.27 24.23
CA ALA A 717 4.08 -25.49 24.37
C ALA A 717 4.86 -26.60 25.13
N GLU A 718 6.17 -26.72 24.89
CA GLU A 718 7.04 -27.72 25.56
C GLU A 718 7.22 -27.37 27.04
N VAL A 719 7.47 -26.09 27.37
CA VAL A 719 7.60 -25.62 28.74
C VAL A 719 6.29 -25.72 29.50
N LEU A 720 5.16 -25.43 28.86
CA LEU A 720 3.82 -25.61 29.45
C LEU A 720 3.54 -27.09 29.78
N ALA A 721 3.92 -28.04 28.91
CA ALA A 721 3.79 -29.45 29.17
C ALA A 721 4.61 -29.85 30.43
N ARG A 722 5.85 -29.41 30.56
CA ARG A 722 6.70 -29.63 31.75
C ARG A 722 6.06 -29.08 33.05
N LEU A 723 5.40 -27.92 32.97
CA LEU A 723 4.69 -27.32 34.12
C LEU A 723 3.44 -28.08 34.52
N THR A 724 2.79 -28.82 33.59
CA THR A 724 1.56 -29.59 33.84
C THR A 724 1.85 -31.02 34.28
N GLU A 725 2.99 -31.59 33.93
CA GLU A 725 3.40 -32.95 34.28
C GLU A 725 4.12 -33.05 35.66
N GLY A 726 4.67 -31.95 36.18
CA GLY A 726 5.33 -31.82 37.48
C GLY A 726 4.51 -31.02 38.48
#